data_6b4f5f711c141ddc7d57c285512d9cea
#
_entry.id   6b4f5f711c141ddc7d57c285512d9cea
#
_cell.length_a   1.000
_cell.length_b   1.000
_cell.length_c   1.000
_cell.angle_alpha   90.00
_cell.angle_beta   90.00
_cell.angle_gamma   90.00
#
_symmetry.space_group_name_H-M   'P 1'
#
loop_
_entity.id
_entity.type
_entity.pdbx_description
1 polymer ?
#
loop_
_entity_poly.entity_id
_entity_poly.type
_entity_poly.pdbx_seq_one_letter_code
_entity_poly.pdbx_strand_id
1 'polypeptide(L)'
;TLFTPQQAPHYLHRALADVLEIPMHQINVHRTFVGGGFGGKSDPFPHEMCAAILSRKTGRPVRINFDREEVFWVNRGRHPSRIEMNLHADSEGRLCGIETDALIDGGSFASFGHVTTYYNGVLHTAPYEIGAFHYTGARVWTNKPASGAMRGHGAVNSRCAVEVGMDGLAEELGVDPFTLRLANLLPPHSATITGFRVTSIGMRECLERVREASDWDDKFRKLPDGHGIGVGCGFFISGSGLPIHWEPNKFPHATVHLKVDMDGGVTVHTGAADIGQGSDTVVAQSVAEVLGLPLDMIRIRSRETDTSPVDLGSYSSRVTFMNANAAISAAMGIRQELLKATAEITGSPVESLVIGDRRIHSKKEPAVGVSYLEALHKAQEDRGALVSSGSYRTPPMGRVHKGAGAGISPAYSFSAYVAEVKVDIETGQTRVLKVWAAHDCGKALNPLSVKGQMIGSCHMGLGQVLSEEMKYSRNGHLINPGLLDYKIPTVHEMPEIVPIIVESRDSEGPFGAKEAGEGPLLPILPAVCNAVYDAVGIRTSELPITPDRLHKMIEGRCKEEGVSCPLDLPSPRLEFSGLQGTLEARAANHEKRDRARSTDSDPTPYHNGALFGFDPEIPADDQDEGWVVSVTPSAEYIGSPRLAGSAWKHAERRYGGDS
;
A
#
# COMPACT_ATOMS: atom_id res chain seq x y z
N THR A 1 -16.74 -5.25 -27.95
CA THR A 1 -16.76 -4.71 -26.58
C THR A 1 -16.73 -5.85 -25.57
N LEU A 2 -15.85 -5.75 -24.56
CA LEU A 2 -15.82 -6.65 -23.42
C LEU A 2 -16.29 -5.90 -22.16
N PHE A 3 -17.29 -6.44 -21.47
CA PHE A 3 -17.78 -5.93 -20.19
C PHE A 3 -17.18 -6.76 -19.06
N THR A 4 -16.41 -6.15 -18.16
CA THR A 4 -15.72 -6.86 -17.08
C THR A 4 -15.48 -5.97 -15.84
N PRO A 5 -15.49 -6.53 -14.61
CA PRO A 5 -15.16 -5.79 -13.39
C PRO A 5 -13.63 -5.72 -13.17
N GLN A 6 -12.91 -5.00 -14.01
CA GLN A 6 -11.43 -4.95 -14.06
C GLN A 6 -10.87 -3.72 -13.34
N GLN A 7 -9.76 -3.89 -12.59
CA GLN A 7 -9.00 -2.80 -11.95
C GLN A 7 -8.08 -2.06 -12.91
N ALA A 8 -7.59 -2.74 -13.96
CA ALA A 8 -6.65 -2.22 -14.95
C ALA A 8 -7.16 -2.41 -16.39
N PRO A 9 -8.23 -1.68 -16.81
CA PRO A 9 -8.89 -1.91 -18.11
C PRO A 9 -7.96 -1.77 -19.31
N HIS A 10 -7.03 -0.81 -19.29
CA HIS A 10 -6.08 -0.60 -20.39
C HIS A 10 -5.01 -1.71 -20.48
N TYR A 11 -4.68 -2.36 -19.36
CA TYR A 11 -3.82 -3.54 -19.38
C TYR A 11 -4.53 -4.72 -20.04
N LEU A 12 -5.76 -4.98 -19.65
CA LEU A 12 -6.58 -6.00 -20.31
C LEU A 12 -6.81 -5.68 -21.79
N HIS A 13 -7.07 -4.42 -22.14
CA HIS A 13 -7.24 -3.97 -23.52
C HIS A 13 -6.05 -4.34 -24.41
N ARG A 14 -4.83 -4.08 -23.93
CA ARG A 14 -3.60 -4.47 -24.64
C ARG A 14 -3.46 -5.99 -24.73
N ALA A 15 -3.65 -6.70 -23.62
CA ALA A 15 -3.55 -8.16 -23.61
C ALA A 15 -4.57 -8.84 -24.54
N LEU A 16 -5.79 -8.28 -24.67
CA LEU A 16 -6.78 -8.75 -25.63
C LEU A 16 -6.34 -8.52 -27.07
N ALA A 17 -5.72 -7.38 -27.38
CA ALA A 17 -5.21 -7.11 -28.73
C ALA A 17 -4.15 -8.14 -29.13
N ASP A 18 -3.23 -8.43 -28.22
CA ASP A 18 -2.18 -9.44 -28.43
C ASP A 18 -2.77 -10.85 -28.62
N VAL A 19 -3.68 -11.29 -27.74
CA VAL A 19 -4.27 -12.63 -27.76
C VAL A 19 -5.22 -12.84 -28.95
N LEU A 20 -5.98 -11.81 -29.32
CA LEU A 20 -6.94 -11.89 -30.43
C LEU A 20 -6.32 -11.57 -31.77
N GLU A 21 -5.07 -11.08 -31.80
CA GLU A 21 -4.37 -10.64 -33.01
C GLU A 21 -5.19 -9.61 -33.82
N ILE A 22 -5.76 -8.63 -33.12
CA ILE A 22 -6.51 -7.51 -33.69
C ILE A 22 -6.04 -6.17 -33.14
N PRO A 23 -6.12 -5.09 -33.94
CA PRO A 23 -5.70 -3.77 -33.48
C PRO A 23 -6.49 -3.27 -32.26
N MET A 24 -5.82 -2.60 -31.33
CA MET A 24 -6.42 -2.07 -30.10
C MET A 24 -7.66 -1.21 -30.36
N HIS A 25 -7.66 -0.36 -31.41
CA HIS A 25 -8.79 0.52 -31.75
C HIS A 25 -10.08 -0.23 -32.15
N GLN A 26 -10.02 -1.53 -32.38
CA GLN A 26 -11.19 -2.39 -32.65
C GLN A 26 -11.72 -3.08 -31.38
N ILE A 27 -11.09 -2.85 -30.24
CA ILE A 27 -11.46 -3.43 -28.95
C ILE A 27 -11.88 -2.31 -28.03
N ASN A 28 -13.03 -2.44 -27.38
CA ASN A 28 -13.42 -1.59 -26.28
C ASN A 28 -13.60 -2.45 -25.01
N VAL A 29 -12.89 -2.12 -23.96
CA VAL A 29 -13.09 -2.69 -22.62
C VAL A 29 -13.95 -1.73 -21.82
N HIS A 30 -15.17 -2.17 -21.51
CA HIS A 30 -16.09 -1.45 -20.65
C HIS A 30 -16.01 -2.00 -19.22
N ARG A 31 -15.47 -1.17 -18.32
CA ARG A 31 -15.41 -1.48 -16.90
C ARG A 31 -16.82 -1.38 -16.28
N THR A 32 -17.33 -2.50 -15.83
CA THR A 32 -18.58 -2.55 -15.05
C THR A 32 -18.36 -2.06 -13.61
N PHE A 33 -19.38 -2.07 -12.77
CA PHE A 33 -19.19 -1.91 -11.33
C PHE A 33 -18.34 -3.06 -10.80
N VAL A 34 -17.26 -2.74 -10.10
CA VAL A 34 -16.26 -3.74 -9.71
C VAL A 34 -16.63 -4.46 -8.41
N GLY A 35 -17.30 -3.77 -7.48
CA GLY A 35 -17.72 -4.35 -6.20
C GLY A 35 -16.56 -4.71 -5.27
N GLY A 36 -15.45 -3.93 -5.34
CA GLY A 36 -14.19 -4.23 -4.68
C GLY A 36 -13.28 -5.09 -5.55
N GLY A 37 -11.99 -4.88 -5.44
CA GLY A 37 -10.98 -5.63 -6.20
C GLY A 37 -9.82 -6.07 -5.32
N PHE A 38 -9.28 -5.16 -4.51
CA PHE A 38 -8.21 -5.39 -3.54
C PHE A 38 -6.94 -6.07 -4.11
N GLY A 39 -6.75 -6.01 -5.43
CA GLY A 39 -5.71 -6.70 -6.18
C GLY A 39 -6.20 -7.94 -6.93
N GLY A 40 -7.26 -8.60 -6.48
CA GLY A 40 -7.79 -9.82 -7.08
C GLY A 40 -8.43 -9.65 -8.46
N LYS A 41 -8.58 -8.40 -8.96
CA LYS A 41 -9.13 -8.08 -10.28
C LYS A 41 -8.20 -7.21 -11.11
N SER A 42 -6.88 -7.33 -10.91
CA SER A 42 -5.87 -6.51 -11.59
C SER A 42 -5.18 -7.19 -12.77
N ASP A 43 -5.22 -8.53 -12.84
CA ASP A 43 -4.66 -9.30 -13.94
C ASP A 43 -5.63 -9.35 -15.14
N PRO A 44 -5.14 -9.49 -16.37
CA PRO A 44 -5.92 -10.04 -17.46
C PRO A 44 -6.16 -11.53 -17.20
N PHE A 45 -7.42 -11.92 -17.04
CA PHE A 45 -7.76 -13.29 -16.70
C PHE A 45 -8.07 -14.16 -17.92
N PRO A 46 -7.78 -15.49 -17.87
CA PRO A 46 -8.11 -16.40 -18.97
C PRO A 46 -9.58 -16.40 -19.38
N HIS A 47 -10.51 -16.23 -18.43
CA HIS A 47 -11.95 -16.21 -18.74
C HIS A 47 -12.37 -14.99 -19.58
N GLU A 48 -11.68 -13.85 -19.43
CA GLU A 48 -11.92 -12.66 -20.26
C GLU A 48 -11.50 -12.93 -21.71
N MET A 49 -10.35 -13.59 -21.92
CA MET A 49 -9.88 -14.04 -23.23
C MET A 49 -10.81 -15.08 -23.84
N CYS A 50 -11.24 -16.08 -23.06
CA CYS A 50 -12.18 -17.11 -23.50
C CYS A 50 -13.51 -16.52 -23.95
N ALA A 51 -14.09 -15.58 -23.20
CA ALA A 51 -15.34 -14.91 -23.57
C ALA A 51 -15.21 -14.18 -24.91
N ALA A 52 -14.11 -13.46 -25.12
CA ALA A 52 -13.84 -12.74 -26.36
C ALA A 52 -13.65 -13.68 -27.55
N ILE A 53 -12.85 -14.74 -27.40
CA ILE A 53 -12.61 -15.74 -28.45
C ILE A 53 -13.90 -16.46 -28.83
N LEU A 54 -14.69 -16.90 -27.85
CA LEU A 54 -15.95 -17.61 -28.10
C LEU A 54 -16.98 -16.69 -28.78
N SER A 55 -17.06 -15.43 -28.37
CA SER A 55 -17.93 -14.45 -29.04
C SER A 55 -17.55 -14.26 -30.50
N ARG A 56 -16.24 -14.16 -30.80
CA ARG A 56 -15.73 -14.06 -32.17
C ARG A 56 -16.04 -15.33 -33.01
N LYS A 57 -15.87 -16.51 -32.39
CA LYS A 57 -16.15 -17.80 -33.08
C LYS A 57 -17.63 -18.02 -33.38
N THR A 58 -18.50 -17.62 -32.47
CA THR A 58 -19.94 -17.89 -32.59
C THR A 58 -20.71 -16.76 -33.29
N GLY A 59 -20.12 -15.56 -33.38
CA GLY A 59 -20.80 -14.35 -33.83
C GLY A 59 -21.92 -13.89 -32.87
N ARG A 60 -21.90 -14.34 -31.63
CA ARG A 60 -22.94 -14.07 -30.61
C ARG A 60 -22.33 -13.52 -29.33
N PRO A 61 -23.11 -12.78 -28.52
CA PRO A 61 -22.70 -12.42 -27.16
C PRO A 61 -22.42 -13.68 -26.35
N VAL A 62 -21.31 -13.66 -25.61
CA VAL A 62 -20.91 -14.74 -24.70
C VAL A 62 -20.76 -14.16 -23.28
N ARG A 63 -21.29 -14.86 -22.31
CA ARG A 63 -21.18 -14.53 -20.87
C ARG A 63 -20.54 -15.69 -20.13
N ILE A 64 -19.54 -15.36 -19.30
CA ILE A 64 -18.95 -16.27 -18.32
C ILE A 64 -19.32 -15.71 -16.93
N ASN A 65 -19.90 -16.56 -16.11
CA ASN A 65 -20.31 -16.22 -14.75
C ASN A 65 -19.87 -17.33 -13.82
N PHE A 66 -19.02 -16.98 -12.86
CA PHE A 66 -18.54 -17.91 -11.84
C PHE A 66 -19.51 -17.98 -10.66
N ASP A 67 -19.71 -19.18 -10.14
CA ASP A 67 -20.26 -19.38 -8.81
C ASP A 67 -19.19 -19.12 -7.72
N ARG A 68 -19.56 -19.34 -6.45
CA ARG A 68 -18.63 -19.04 -5.34
C ARG A 68 -17.45 -20.00 -5.28
N GLU A 69 -17.66 -21.26 -5.56
CA GLU A 69 -16.60 -22.28 -5.60
C GLU A 69 -15.63 -22.00 -6.72
N GLU A 70 -16.13 -21.73 -7.92
CA GLU A 70 -15.30 -21.36 -9.10
C GLU A 70 -14.45 -20.10 -8.83
N VAL A 71 -14.99 -19.12 -8.09
CA VAL A 71 -14.22 -17.93 -7.69
C VAL A 71 -13.02 -18.31 -6.82
N PHE A 72 -13.15 -19.27 -5.89
CA PHE A 72 -12.02 -19.74 -5.09
C PHE A 72 -10.95 -20.45 -5.91
N TRP A 73 -11.34 -21.11 -7.01
CA TRP A 73 -10.41 -21.79 -7.91
C TRP A 73 -9.67 -20.85 -8.87
N VAL A 74 -10.33 -19.78 -9.30
CA VAL A 74 -9.85 -18.95 -10.44
C VAL A 74 -9.22 -17.65 -9.99
N ASN A 75 -9.72 -17.05 -8.90
CA ASN A 75 -9.30 -15.71 -8.48
C ASN A 75 -7.92 -15.73 -7.82
N ARG A 76 -7.31 -14.54 -7.72
CA ARG A 76 -6.00 -14.34 -7.09
C ARG A 76 -6.17 -14.01 -5.61
N GLY A 77 -5.32 -14.61 -4.79
CA GLY A 77 -5.26 -14.38 -3.35
C GLY A 77 -3.86 -14.00 -2.88
N ARG A 78 -3.72 -13.77 -1.57
CA ARG A 78 -2.42 -13.51 -0.96
C ARG A 78 -1.51 -14.74 -1.09
N HIS A 79 -0.24 -14.49 -1.37
CA HIS A 79 0.77 -15.53 -1.42
C HIS A 79 0.98 -16.13 -0.02
N PRO A 80 0.77 -17.42 0.21
CA PRO A 80 1.27 -18.08 1.40
C PRO A 80 2.78 -17.96 1.44
N SER A 81 3.36 -17.71 2.61
CA SER A 81 4.80 -17.54 2.73
C SER A 81 5.33 -18.09 4.07
N ARG A 82 6.54 -18.60 4.02
CA ARG A 82 7.37 -18.91 5.20
C ARG A 82 8.49 -17.90 5.23
N ILE A 83 8.64 -17.21 6.35
CA ILE A 83 9.64 -16.16 6.55
C ILE A 83 10.44 -16.51 7.81
N GLU A 84 11.72 -16.71 7.64
CA GLU A 84 12.68 -16.81 8.73
C GLU A 84 13.43 -15.49 8.82
N MET A 85 13.44 -14.87 10.00
CA MET A 85 13.96 -13.51 10.15
C MET A 85 14.74 -13.39 11.47
N ASN A 86 15.92 -12.77 11.37
CA ASN A 86 16.72 -12.36 12.52
C ASN A 86 16.81 -10.84 12.55
N LEU A 87 16.50 -10.27 13.71
CA LEU A 87 16.67 -8.85 14.01
C LEU A 87 17.85 -8.70 14.97
N HIS A 88 18.72 -7.77 14.68
CA HIS A 88 19.92 -7.51 15.47
C HIS A 88 19.92 -6.09 16.03
N ALA A 89 20.21 -5.96 17.32
CA ALA A 89 20.43 -4.67 17.97
C ALA A 89 21.76 -4.69 18.74
N ASP A 90 22.35 -3.51 18.91
CA ASP A 90 23.49 -3.34 19.81
C ASP A 90 23.06 -3.22 21.29
N SER A 91 24.03 -3.13 22.18
CA SER A 91 23.79 -2.96 23.62
C SER A 91 23.09 -1.65 24.00
N GLU A 92 22.99 -0.72 23.06
CA GLU A 92 22.25 0.54 23.19
C GLU A 92 20.85 0.48 22.55
N GLY A 93 20.43 -0.70 22.07
CA GLY A 93 19.14 -0.92 21.41
C GLY A 93 19.00 -0.26 20.04
N ARG A 94 20.11 0.03 19.32
CA ARG A 94 20.06 0.44 17.92
C ARG A 94 19.94 -0.78 17.04
N LEU A 95 19.08 -0.71 16.03
CA LEU A 95 18.94 -1.78 15.05
C LEU A 95 20.20 -1.87 14.18
N CYS A 96 20.96 -2.92 14.35
CA CYS A 96 22.20 -3.18 13.61
C CYS A 96 21.94 -3.87 12.28
N GLY A 97 20.91 -4.73 12.20
CA GLY A 97 20.66 -5.49 10.99
C GLY A 97 19.34 -6.25 10.98
N ILE A 98 18.92 -6.61 9.78
CA ILE A 98 17.83 -7.56 9.52
C ILE A 98 18.32 -8.58 8.50
N GLU A 99 18.21 -9.86 8.85
CA GLU A 99 18.43 -10.97 7.93
C GLU A 99 17.11 -11.70 7.71
N THR A 100 16.79 -11.98 6.45
CA THR A 100 15.51 -12.62 6.11
C THR A 100 15.70 -13.66 5.02
N ASP A 101 15.14 -14.85 5.24
CA ASP A 101 14.92 -15.88 4.21
C ASP A 101 13.42 -16.09 4.04
N ALA A 102 12.92 -15.91 2.81
CA ALA A 102 11.50 -15.95 2.49
C ALA A 102 11.21 -16.94 1.37
N LEU A 103 10.36 -17.94 1.66
CA LEU A 103 9.80 -18.86 0.67
C LEU A 103 8.34 -18.50 0.43
N ILE A 104 7.99 -18.22 -0.83
CA ILE A 104 6.68 -17.68 -1.23
C ILE A 104 5.99 -18.66 -2.19
N ASP A 105 4.79 -19.12 -1.85
CA ASP A 105 3.99 -20.00 -2.69
C ASP A 105 3.25 -19.19 -3.76
N GLY A 106 3.57 -19.44 -5.02
CA GLY A 106 3.03 -18.73 -6.17
C GLY A 106 1.77 -19.34 -6.78
N GLY A 107 1.44 -20.57 -6.40
CA GLY A 107 0.41 -21.32 -7.11
C GLY A 107 0.81 -21.64 -8.54
N SER A 108 -0.17 -21.83 -9.42
CA SER A 108 0.02 -22.34 -10.79
C SER A 108 0.39 -21.30 -11.85
N PHE A 109 0.28 -19.98 -11.58
CA PHE A 109 0.56 -18.91 -12.54
C PHE A 109 1.47 -17.82 -11.96
N ALA A 110 2.21 -17.14 -12.85
CA ALA A 110 3.12 -16.08 -12.46
C ALA A 110 2.42 -14.88 -11.80
N SER A 111 1.34 -14.37 -12.41
CA SER A 111 0.69 -13.13 -11.96
C SER A 111 1.74 -12.05 -11.61
N PHE A 112 1.57 -11.29 -10.54
CA PHE A 112 2.55 -10.31 -10.05
C PHE A 112 3.53 -10.89 -9.02
N GLY A 113 3.82 -12.20 -9.06
CA GLY A 113 4.60 -12.90 -8.04
C GLY A 113 6.04 -12.40 -7.87
N HIS A 114 6.71 -11.98 -8.95
CA HIS A 114 8.06 -11.39 -8.86
C HIS A 114 8.04 -10.06 -8.08
N VAL A 115 7.02 -9.23 -8.30
CA VAL A 115 6.82 -7.99 -7.53
C VAL A 115 6.52 -8.31 -6.07
N THR A 116 5.72 -9.35 -5.79
CA THR A 116 5.45 -9.80 -4.42
C THR A 116 6.73 -10.17 -3.69
N THR A 117 7.60 -10.96 -4.33
CA THR A 117 8.87 -11.40 -3.75
C THR A 117 9.79 -10.21 -3.46
N TYR A 118 9.87 -9.27 -4.40
CA TYR A 118 10.64 -8.05 -4.21
C TYR A 118 10.09 -7.18 -3.08
N TYR A 119 8.78 -6.87 -3.08
CA TYR A 119 8.17 -6.06 -2.02
C TYR A 119 8.25 -6.73 -0.64
N ASN A 120 8.18 -8.06 -0.60
CA ASN A 120 8.38 -8.80 0.64
C ASN A 120 9.74 -8.47 1.28
N GLY A 121 10.80 -8.32 0.47
CA GLY A 121 12.12 -7.92 0.96
C GLY A 121 12.21 -6.43 1.29
N VAL A 122 12.07 -5.58 0.29
CA VAL A 122 12.48 -4.18 0.43
C VAL A 122 11.55 -3.31 1.28
N LEU A 123 10.27 -3.65 1.40
CA LEU A 123 9.31 -2.86 2.17
C LEU A 123 9.37 -3.11 3.67
N HIS A 124 10.21 -4.00 4.18
CA HIS A 124 10.42 -4.11 5.60
C HIS A 124 11.61 -3.30 6.15
N THR A 125 12.35 -2.61 5.29
CA THR A 125 13.48 -1.75 5.68
C THR A 125 13.10 -0.38 6.23
N ALA A 126 11.84 -0.03 6.27
CA ALA A 126 11.28 1.16 6.91
C ALA A 126 10.12 0.75 7.82
N PRO A 127 9.75 1.54 8.83
CA PRO A 127 10.14 2.94 9.08
C PRO A 127 11.41 3.12 9.93
N TYR A 128 12.23 2.08 10.08
CA TYR A 128 13.35 2.09 11.03
C TYR A 128 14.68 2.41 10.34
N GLU A 129 15.58 3.04 11.09
CA GLU A 129 16.98 3.17 10.73
C GLU A 129 17.70 1.85 11.02
N ILE A 130 18.28 1.22 9.98
CA ILE A 130 18.84 -0.12 10.04
C ILE A 130 20.28 -0.07 9.52
N GLY A 131 21.22 -0.66 10.27
CA GLY A 131 22.65 -0.64 9.92
C GLY A 131 23.02 -1.59 8.77
N ALA A 132 22.40 -2.78 8.71
CA ALA A 132 22.65 -3.80 7.69
C ALA A 132 21.36 -4.50 7.27
N PHE A 133 21.31 -4.98 6.03
CA PHE A 133 20.13 -5.66 5.49
C PHE A 133 20.54 -6.80 4.57
N HIS A 134 20.04 -8.01 4.86
CA HIS A 134 20.18 -9.16 3.98
C HIS A 134 18.81 -9.79 3.74
N TYR A 135 18.48 -10.03 2.48
CA TYR A 135 17.23 -10.67 2.09
C TYR A 135 17.45 -11.72 1.00
N THR A 136 17.01 -12.95 1.28
CA THR A 136 16.88 -14.01 0.30
C THR A 136 15.40 -14.33 0.12
N GLY A 137 14.90 -14.25 -1.12
CA GLY A 137 13.51 -14.55 -1.41
C GLY A 137 13.36 -15.49 -2.60
N ALA A 138 12.68 -16.62 -2.38
CA ALA A 138 12.33 -17.56 -3.44
C ALA A 138 10.82 -17.68 -3.59
N ARG A 139 10.34 -17.63 -4.83
CA ARG A 139 8.94 -17.93 -5.17
C ARG A 139 8.87 -19.27 -5.90
N VAL A 140 8.03 -20.16 -5.41
CA VAL A 140 7.87 -21.52 -5.94
C VAL A 140 6.54 -21.69 -6.63
N TRP A 141 6.53 -22.52 -7.65
CA TRP A 141 5.32 -22.97 -8.33
C TRP A 141 4.70 -24.14 -7.57
N THR A 142 3.39 -24.15 -7.46
CA THR A 142 2.63 -25.26 -6.88
C THR A 142 1.37 -25.50 -7.69
N ASN A 143 0.71 -26.64 -7.45
CA ASN A 143 -0.55 -27.01 -8.11
C ASN A 143 -1.79 -26.39 -7.42
N LYS A 144 -1.59 -25.38 -6.58
CA LYS A 144 -2.67 -24.63 -5.94
C LYS A 144 -3.22 -23.55 -6.89
N PRO A 145 -4.40 -22.99 -6.62
CA PRO A 145 -4.85 -21.77 -7.28
C PRO A 145 -3.78 -20.70 -7.28
N ALA A 146 -3.73 -19.89 -8.34
CA ALA A 146 -2.67 -18.90 -8.47
C ALA A 146 -2.75 -17.83 -7.39
N SER A 147 -1.62 -17.53 -6.77
CA SER A 147 -1.47 -16.35 -5.91
C SER A 147 -1.17 -15.11 -6.77
N GLY A 148 -1.59 -13.95 -6.31
CA GLY A 148 -1.41 -12.68 -7.02
C GLY A 148 -1.36 -11.48 -6.10
N ALA A 149 -1.57 -10.30 -6.68
CA ALA A 149 -1.65 -9.08 -5.91
C ALA A 149 -2.84 -9.12 -4.93
N MET A 150 -2.59 -8.71 -3.69
CA MET A 150 -3.63 -8.48 -2.70
C MET A 150 -3.22 -7.29 -1.82
N ARG A 151 -4.18 -6.51 -1.38
CA ARG A 151 -4.03 -5.28 -0.56
C ARG A 151 -2.84 -5.36 0.40
N GLY A 152 -1.91 -4.37 0.36
CA GLY A 152 -0.62 -4.44 1.04
C GLY A 152 0.37 -5.40 0.36
N HIS A 153 0.32 -5.44 -0.98
CA HIS A 153 1.01 -6.39 -1.86
C HIS A 153 2.46 -6.66 -1.44
N GLY A 154 2.75 -7.92 -1.09
CA GLY A 154 4.07 -8.38 -0.65
C GLY A 154 4.51 -7.93 0.76
N ALA A 155 4.06 -6.77 1.21
CA ALA A 155 4.52 -6.17 2.46
C ALA A 155 3.84 -6.72 3.73
N VAL A 156 2.59 -7.18 3.65
CA VAL A 156 1.84 -7.62 4.85
C VAL A 156 2.55 -8.74 5.59
N ASN A 157 3.00 -9.76 4.84
CA ASN A 157 3.63 -10.94 5.44
C ASN A 157 4.95 -10.59 6.13
N SER A 158 5.84 -9.89 5.42
CA SER A 158 7.15 -9.50 5.98
C SER A 158 7.02 -8.45 7.09
N ARG A 159 6.08 -7.53 6.97
CA ARG A 159 5.84 -6.54 8.03
C ARG A 159 5.35 -7.20 9.31
N CYS A 160 4.48 -8.22 9.20
CA CYS A 160 4.06 -9.00 10.36
C CYS A 160 5.28 -9.63 11.06
N ALA A 161 6.20 -10.25 10.30
CA ALA A 161 7.41 -10.84 10.87
C ALA A 161 8.31 -9.80 11.54
N VAL A 162 8.57 -8.65 10.88
CA VAL A 162 9.38 -7.56 11.47
C VAL A 162 8.79 -7.06 12.78
N GLU A 163 7.49 -6.78 12.81
CA GLU A 163 6.86 -6.13 13.95
C GLU A 163 6.67 -7.10 15.15
N VAL A 164 6.44 -8.38 14.88
CA VAL A 164 6.48 -9.42 15.93
C VAL A 164 7.92 -9.60 16.45
N GLY A 165 8.92 -9.55 15.56
CA GLY A 165 10.33 -9.58 15.93
C GLY A 165 10.76 -8.34 16.74
N MET A 166 10.29 -7.14 16.38
CA MET A 166 10.55 -5.91 17.15
C MET A 166 10.00 -5.98 18.57
N ASP A 167 8.84 -6.59 18.74
CA ASP A 167 8.25 -6.81 20.06
C ASP A 167 9.04 -7.84 20.89
N GLY A 168 9.52 -8.92 20.22
CA GLY A 168 10.43 -9.89 20.84
C GLY A 168 11.75 -9.26 21.26
N LEU A 169 12.32 -8.41 20.41
CA LEU A 169 13.56 -7.70 20.71
C LEU A 169 13.38 -6.71 21.88
N ALA A 170 12.24 -6.03 21.96
CA ALA A 170 11.93 -5.18 23.11
C ALA A 170 11.86 -5.96 24.42
N GLU A 171 11.28 -7.15 24.39
CA GLU A 171 11.24 -8.09 25.53
C GLU A 171 12.65 -8.48 25.98
N GLU A 172 13.51 -8.94 25.06
CA GLU A 172 14.89 -9.35 25.36
C GLU A 172 15.75 -8.21 25.91
N LEU A 173 15.53 -6.99 25.41
CA LEU A 173 16.23 -5.78 25.89
C LEU A 173 15.66 -5.25 27.21
N GLY A 174 14.50 -5.73 27.65
CA GLY A 174 13.80 -5.21 28.82
C GLY A 174 13.33 -3.77 28.63
N VAL A 175 12.75 -3.44 27.48
CA VAL A 175 12.26 -2.09 27.14
C VAL A 175 10.84 -2.12 26.61
N ASP A 176 10.16 -0.97 26.75
CA ASP A 176 8.82 -0.80 26.20
C ASP A 176 8.84 -0.87 24.66
N PRO A 177 7.91 -1.61 24.03
CA PRO A 177 7.86 -1.76 22.58
C PRO A 177 7.71 -0.44 21.79
N PHE A 178 7.01 0.56 22.33
CA PHE A 178 6.95 1.90 21.74
C PHE A 178 8.27 2.64 21.83
N THR A 179 8.92 2.55 22.99
CA THR A 179 10.21 3.19 23.23
C THR A 179 11.28 2.68 22.26
N LEU A 180 11.35 1.34 22.03
CA LEU A 180 12.27 0.75 21.05
C LEU A 180 11.99 1.28 19.62
N ARG A 181 10.72 1.31 19.21
CA ARG A 181 10.32 1.80 17.89
C ARG A 181 10.65 3.28 17.70
N LEU A 182 10.25 4.13 18.63
CA LEU A 182 10.49 5.58 18.57
C LEU A 182 11.98 5.96 18.56
N ALA A 183 12.82 5.18 19.26
CA ALA A 183 14.26 5.38 19.31
C ALA A 183 15.00 4.95 18.04
N ASN A 184 14.34 4.21 17.13
CA ASN A 184 14.94 3.69 15.91
C ASN A 184 14.26 4.19 14.63
N LEU A 185 13.41 5.23 14.71
CA LEU A 185 12.73 5.76 13.52
C LEU A 185 13.69 6.46 12.56
N LEU A 186 13.46 6.24 11.26
CA LEU A 186 14.03 7.06 10.19
C LEU A 186 13.63 8.53 10.37
N PRO A 187 14.54 9.48 10.11
CA PRO A 187 14.19 10.89 10.06
C PRO A 187 13.46 11.24 8.75
N PRO A 188 12.68 12.34 8.73
CA PRO A 188 12.19 12.91 7.47
C PRO A 188 13.36 13.31 6.56
N HIS A 189 13.09 13.40 5.26
CA HIS A 189 14.09 13.72 4.24
C HIS A 189 15.33 12.82 4.31
N SER A 190 15.11 11.51 4.37
CA SER A 190 16.14 10.49 4.44
C SER A 190 15.98 9.43 3.36
N ALA A 191 16.87 8.45 3.35
CA ALA A 191 16.73 7.27 2.53
C ALA A 191 16.75 6.01 3.41
N THR A 192 15.98 4.99 2.99
CA THR A 192 16.11 3.66 3.59
C THR A 192 17.43 3.04 3.16
N ILE A 193 17.86 1.99 3.88
CA ILE A 193 19.05 1.22 3.51
C ILE A 193 18.97 0.63 2.10
N THR A 194 17.77 0.39 1.58
CA THR A 194 17.52 -0.05 0.20
C THR A 194 17.44 1.09 -0.81
N GLY A 195 17.69 2.34 -0.39
CA GLY A 195 17.76 3.51 -1.25
C GLY A 195 16.40 4.17 -1.56
N PHE A 196 15.35 3.86 -0.81
CA PHE A 196 14.07 4.55 -0.96
C PHE A 196 14.12 5.95 -0.35
N ARG A 197 13.85 6.96 -1.16
CA ARG A 197 13.77 8.35 -0.71
C ARG A 197 12.49 8.60 0.09
N VAL A 198 12.62 8.88 1.37
CA VAL A 198 11.51 9.23 2.27
C VAL A 198 11.45 10.75 2.39
N THR A 199 10.44 11.37 1.77
CA THR A 199 10.25 12.82 1.75
C THR A 199 9.54 13.33 2.99
N SER A 200 8.47 12.66 3.40
CA SER A 200 7.70 12.97 4.62
C SER A 200 7.48 11.71 5.45
N ILE A 201 7.43 11.83 6.77
CA ILE A 201 7.23 10.73 7.69
C ILE A 201 6.38 11.16 8.90
N GLY A 202 5.16 10.62 8.99
CA GLY A 202 4.26 10.81 10.13
C GLY A 202 4.25 9.64 11.12
N MET A 203 5.22 8.72 11.05
CA MET A 203 5.24 7.51 11.89
C MET A 203 5.30 7.85 13.39
N ARG A 204 6.11 8.84 13.77
CA ARG A 204 6.21 9.30 15.17
C ARG A 204 4.84 9.73 15.68
N GLU A 205 4.16 10.62 14.95
CA GLU A 205 2.82 11.08 15.33
C GLU A 205 1.81 9.92 15.36
N CYS A 206 1.90 8.97 14.43
CA CYS A 206 1.06 7.78 14.46
C CYS A 206 1.26 6.99 15.75
N LEU A 207 2.52 6.71 16.13
CA LEU A 207 2.86 5.98 17.36
C LEU A 207 2.39 6.73 18.62
N GLU A 208 2.72 8.01 18.74
CA GLU A 208 2.37 8.82 19.91
C GLU A 208 0.85 8.90 20.10
N ARG A 209 0.10 9.12 19.01
CA ARG A 209 -1.36 9.24 19.06
C ARG A 209 -2.07 7.93 19.39
N VAL A 210 -1.58 6.77 18.92
CA VAL A 210 -2.18 5.49 19.31
C VAL A 210 -1.78 5.07 20.72
N ARG A 211 -0.55 5.42 21.18
CA ARG A 211 -0.11 5.20 22.56
C ARG A 211 -1.03 5.94 23.55
N GLU A 212 -1.24 7.24 23.31
CA GLU A 212 -2.13 8.08 24.12
C GLU A 212 -3.58 7.57 24.05
N ALA A 213 -4.13 7.41 22.85
CA ALA A 213 -5.54 7.04 22.67
C ALA A 213 -5.90 5.66 23.24
N SER A 214 -4.94 4.74 23.31
CA SER A 214 -5.13 3.38 23.82
C SER A 214 -4.93 3.26 25.34
N ASP A 215 -4.48 4.31 26.02
CA ASP A 215 -4.04 4.26 27.41
C ASP A 215 -2.94 3.20 27.62
N TRP A 216 -1.99 3.11 26.67
CA TRP A 216 -0.96 2.05 26.63
C TRP A 216 -0.22 1.91 27.95
N ASP A 217 0.24 3.02 28.51
CA ASP A 217 1.08 3.04 29.71
C ASP A 217 0.35 2.50 30.97
N ASP A 218 -0.98 2.55 30.96
CA ASP A 218 -1.81 2.01 32.03
C ASP A 218 -2.25 0.55 31.79
N LYS A 219 -2.16 0.07 30.55
CA LYS A 219 -2.65 -1.25 30.12
C LYS A 219 -1.55 -2.28 29.88
N PHE A 220 -0.45 -1.90 29.24
CA PHE A 220 0.61 -2.83 28.83
C PHE A 220 1.17 -3.58 30.05
N ARG A 221 1.10 -4.91 30.03
CA ARG A 221 1.48 -5.83 31.13
C ARG A 221 0.71 -5.64 32.44
N LYS A 222 -0.45 -4.95 32.39
CA LYS A 222 -1.26 -4.65 33.58
C LYS A 222 -2.72 -5.05 33.42
N LEU A 223 -3.10 -5.56 32.26
CA LEU A 223 -4.46 -6.04 32.01
C LEU A 223 -4.72 -7.36 32.78
N PRO A 224 -6.00 -7.70 33.05
CA PRO A 224 -6.36 -8.99 33.65
C PRO A 224 -5.90 -10.18 32.81
N ASP A 225 -5.77 -11.34 33.43
CA ASP A 225 -5.40 -12.60 32.75
C ASP A 225 -6.27 -12.87 31.53
N GLY A 226 -5.66 -13.33 30.46
CA GLY A 226 -6.31 -13.51 29.17
C GLY A 226 -6.61 -12.24 28.39
N HIS A 227 -6.34 -11.07 28.96
CA HIS A 227 -6.40 -9.80 28.22
C HIS A 227 -5.01 -9.32 27.85
N GLY A 228 -4.88 -8.70 26.67
CA GLY A 228 -3.59 -8.18 26.22
C GLY A 228 -3.75 -7.04 25.23
N ILE A 229 -2.68 -6.27 25.13
CA ILE A 229 -2.57 -5.13 24.22
C ILE A 229 -1.27 -5.22 23.42
N GLY A 230 -1.31 -4.90 22.13
CA GLY A 230 -0.15 -5.03 21.25
C GLY A 230 -0.09 -3.93 20.20
N VAL A 231 1.12 -3.56 19.80
CA VAL A 231 1.38 -2.54 18.79
C VAL A 231 1.99 -3.15 17.53
N GLY A 232 1.65 -2.58 16.37
CA GLY A 232 2.27 -2.91 15.09
C GLY A 232 2.39 -1.66 14.21
N CYS A 233 3.42 -1.62 13.37
CA CYS A 233 3.69 -0.54 12.44
C CYS A 233 3.57 -0.99 10.99
N GLY A 234 3.28 -0.03 10.09
CA GLY A 234 3.18 -0.24 8.65
C GLY A 234 3.91 0.84 7.86
N PHE A 235 4.41 0.44 6.70
CA PHE A 235 5.04 1.31 5.73
C PHE A 235 4.65 0.83 4.33
N PHE A 236 4.12 1.73 3.50
CA PHE A 236 3.69 1.36 2.16
C PHE A 236 3.88 2.47 1.14
N ILE A 237 3.86 2.10 -0.14
CA ILE A 237 4.10 2.99 -1.28
C ILE A 237 2.84 3.77 -1.66
N SER A 238 3.01 5.04 -2.05
CA SER A 238 1.96 5.89 -2.63
C SER A 238 1.98 5.83 -4.15
N GLY A 239 1.76 4.62 -4.67
CA GLY A 239 1.86 4.31 -6.09
C GLY A 239 3.23 3.81 -6.52
N SER A 240 3.24 2.70 -7.25
CA SER A 240 4.46 2.15 -7.83
C SER A 240 4.94 3.02 -8.99
N GLY A 241 6.19 3.44 -8.94
CA GLY A 241 6.88 4.09 -10.05
C GLY A 241 7.25 3.14 -11.19
N LEU A 242 7.04 1.84 -11.00
CA LEU A 242 7.19 0.88 -12.07
C LEU A 242 5.97 0.86 -12.98
N PRO A 243 6.18 1.10 -14.25
CA PRO A 243 5.23 0.69 -15.26
C PRO A 243 5.33 -0.83 -15.46
N ILE A 244 4.61 -1.59 -14.67
CA ILE A 244 4.57 -3.07 -14.77
C ILE A 244 4.22 -3.55 -16.18
N HIS A 245 3.64 -2.66 -17.00
CA HIS A 245 3.04 -2.99 -18.28
C HIS A 245 3.76 -2.43 -19.51
N TRP A 246 4.77 -1.58 -19.34
CA TRP A 246 5.62 -1.05 -20.41
C TRP A 246 7.00 -0.69 -19.92
N GLU A 247 7.89 -0.40 -20.85
CA GLU A 247 9.25 0.00 -20.50
C GLU A 247 9.26 1.23 -19.59
N PRO A 248 10.10 1.21 -18.55
CA PRO A 248 10.21 2.27 -17.57
C PRO A 248 10.37 3.65 -18.24
N ASN A 249 9.61 4.62 -17.73
CA ASN A 249 9.71 6.03 -18.07
C ASN A 249 9.40 6.44 -19.53
N LYS A 250 8.93 5.55 -20.40
CA LYS A 250 8.52 5.92 -21.76
C LYS A 250 7.16 6.62 -21.80
N PHE A 251 6.21 6.22 -20.95
CA PHE A 251 4.86 6.77 -20.91
C PHE A 251 4.53 7.41 -19.57
N PRO A 252 3.61 8.39 -19.54
CA PRO A 252 3.06 8.91 -18.30
C PRO A 252 2.40 7.80 -17.47
N HIS A 253 2.48 7.90 -16.15
CA HIS A 253 1.83 6.97 -15.22
C HIS A 253 0.31 7.18 -15.16
N ALA A 254 -0.13 8.42 -15.35
CA ALA A 254 -1.54 8.80 -15.42
C ALA A 254 -1.73 9.93 -16.42
N THR A 255 -2.87 9.95 -17.10
CA THR A 255 -3.30 11.04 -17.96
C THR A 255 -4.77 11.33 -17.71
N VAL A 256 -5.12 12.62 -17.71
CA VAL A 256 -6.48 13.11 -17.56
C VAL A 256 -6.77 14.13 -18.66
N HIS A 257 -7.94 14.03 -19.29
CA HIS A 257 -8.44 15.02 -20.24
C HIS A 257 -9.64 15.74 -19.65
N LEU A 258 -9.70 17.05 -19.82
CA LEU A 258 -10.81 17.88 -19.41
C LEU A 258 -11.49 18.50 -20.62
N LYS A 259 -12.81 18.54 -20.60
CA LYS A 259 -13.65 19.29 -21.53
C LYS A 259 -14.57 20.18 -20.72
N VAL A 260 -14.65 21.48 -21.07
CA VAL A 260 -15.55 22.42 -20.43
C VAL A 260 -16.73 22.71 -21.38
N ASP A 261 -17.94 22.52 -20.89
CA ASP A 261 -19.18 22.83 -21.62
C ASP A 261 -19.55 24.32 -21.48
N MET A 262 -20.47 24.83 -22.33
CA MET A 262 -20.83 26.24 -22.37
C MET A 262 -21.51 26.75 -21.08
N ASP A 263 -22.13 25.88 -20.32
CA ASP A 263 -22.73 26.16 -19.02
C ASP A 263 -21.71 26.14 -17.85
N GLY A 264 -20.45 25.89 -18.15
CA GLY A 264 -19.36 25.86 -17.19
C GLY A 264 -19.14 24.48 -16.56
N GLY A 265 -19.95 23.47 -16.87
CA GLY A 265 -19.76 22.10 -16.43
C GLY A 265 -18.47 21.49 -17.01
N VAL A 266 -17.77 20.68 -16.22
CA VAL A 266 -16.50 20.06 -16.62
C VAL A 266 -16.66 18.55 -16.69
N THR A 267 -16.39 17.98 -17.87
CA THR A 267 -16.28 16.54 -18.06
C THR A 267 -14.81 16.14 -17.98
N VAL A 268 -14.51 15.19 -17.07
CA VAL A 268 -13.18 14.64 -16.80
C VAL A 268 -13.12 13.24 -17.39
N HIS A 269 -12.22 13.00 -18.32
CA HIS A 269 -11.91 11.68 -18.85
C HIS A 269 -10.64 11.15 -18.20
N THR A 270 -10.72 9.99 -17.55
CA THR A 270 -9.59 9.33 -16.88
C THR A 270 -9.67 7.82 -17.08
N GLY A 271 -8.53 7.16 -17.23
CA GLY A 271 -8.45 5.70 -17.28
C GLY A 271 -8.35 5.04 -15.90
N ALA A 272 -8.30 5.83 -14.81
CA ALA A 272 -8.34 5.29 -13.46
C ALA A 272 -9.67 4.56 -13.20
N ALA A 273 -9.57 3.38 -12.59
CA ALA A 273 -10.74 2.58 -12.26
C ALA A 273 -11.22 2.86 -10.83
N ASP A 274 -12.40 3.44 -10.69
CA ASP A 274 -13.07 3.41 -9.39
C ASP A 274 -13.59 1.97 -9.13
N ILE A 275 -13.07 1.35 -8.07
CA ILE A 275 -13.40 -0.02 -7.66
C ILE A 275 -14.21 -0.05 -6.36
N GLY A 276 -14.69 1.11 -5.91
CA GLY A 276 -15.42 1.36 -4.68
C GLY A 276 -14.63 2.16 -3.63
N GLN A 277 -13.36 2.52 -3.92
CA GLN A 277 -12.50 3.30 -3.02
C GLN A 277 -12.74 4.81 -3.09
N GLY A 278 -13.54 5.29 -4.05
CA GLY A 278 -13.88 6.70 -4.18
C GLY A 278 -12.88 7.52 -5.00
N SER A 279 -12.12 6.89 -5.89
CA SER A 279 -11.12 7.58 -6.72
C SER A 279 -11.74 8.59 -7.70
N ASP A 280 -12.91 8.29 -8.28
CA ASP A 280 -13.63 9.22 -9.14
C ASP A 280 -13.94 10.52 -8.36
N THR A 281 -14.34 10.42 -7.10
CA THR A 281 -14.62 11.58 -6.23
C THR A 281 -13.36 12.41 -5.97
N VAL A 282 -12.22 11.76 -5.65
CA VAL A 282 -10.96 12.46 -5.39
C VAL A 282 -10.45 13.20 -6.62
N VAL A 283 -10.55 12.58 -7.80
CA VAL A 283 -10.19 13.24 -9.08
C VAL A 283 -11.10 14.44 -9.34
N ALA A 284 -12.41 14.30 -9.11
CA ALA A 284 -13.37 15.41 -9.25
C ALA A 284 -13.08 16.54 -8.26
N GLN A 285 -12.81 16.24 -6.99
CA GLN A 285 -12.43 17.23 -5.97
C GLN A 285 -11.15 17.98 -6.37
N SER A 286 -10.17 17.30 -6.95
CA SER A 286 -8.92 17.92 -7.39
C SER A 286 -9.13 18.92 -8.54
N VAL A 287 -10.00 18.60 -9.48
CA VAL A 287 -10.38 19.53 -10.58
C VAL A 287 -11.19 20.71 -10.04
N ALA A 288 -12.17 20.43 -9.19
CA ALA A 288 -13.04 21.44 -8.59
C ALA A 288 -12.23 22.49 -7.79
N GLU A 289 -11.28 22.06 -6.97
CA GLU A 289 -10.40 22.93 -6.19
C GLU A 289 -9.58 23.88 -7.09
N VAL A 290 -8.96 23.35 -8.14
CA VAL A 290 -8.14 24.16 -9.05
C VAL A 290 -8.95 25.20 -9.82
N LEU A 291 -10.18 24.83 -10.21
CA LEU A 291 -11.05 25.70 -11.02
C LEU A 291 -11.99 26.58 -10.17
N GLY A 292 -11.99 26.44 -8.85
CA GLY A 292 -12.90 27.17 -7.96
C GLY A 292 -14.38 26.85 -8.21
N LEU A 293 -14.69 25.62 -8.57
CA LEU A 293 -16.03 25.14 -8.90
C LEU A 293 -16.60 24.22 -7.82
N PRO A 294 -17.89 24.18 -7.62
CA PRO A 294 -18.53 23.19 -6.78
C PRO A 294 -18.47 21.80 -7.45
N LEU A 295 -18.47 20.76 -6.63
CA LEU A 295 -18.24 19.38 -7.06
C LEU A 295 -19.33 18.86 -8.02
N ASP A 296 -20.56 19.34 -7.90
CA ASP A 296 -21.70 18.97 -8.76
C ASP A 296 -21.56 19.45 -10.22
N MET A 297 -20.66 20.39 -10.49
CA MET A 297 -20.30 20.79 -11.86
C MET A 297 -19.26 19.86 -12.51
N ILE A 298 -18.71 18.89 -11.80
CA ILE A 298 -17.67 18.01 -12.31
C ILE A 298 -18.25 16.61 -12.58
N ARG A 299 -18.12 16.15 -13.82
CA ARG A 299 -18.57 14.82 -14.26
C ARG A 299 -17.39 13.94 -14.62
N ILE A 300 -17.28 12.76 -14.02
CA ILE A 300 -16.22 11.79 -14.34
C ILE A 300 -16.67 10.78 -15.40
N ARG A 301 -15.78 10.49 -16.35
CA ARG A 301 -15.87 9.46 -17.37
C ARG A 301 -14.63 8.57 -17.28
N SER A 302 -14.79 7.35 -16.71
CA SER A 302 -13.68 6.46 -16.37
C SER A 302 -13.90 5.00 -16.75
N ARG A 303 -14.93 4.69 -17.56
CA ARG A 303 -15.38 3.31 -17.74
C ARG A 303 -14.99 2.64 -19.04
N GLU A 304 -14.59 3.37 -20.05
CA GLU A 304 -14.44 2.86 -21.41
C GLU A 304 -13.05 3.19 -21.95
N THR A 305 -12.37 2.18 -22.52
CA THR A 305 -11.00 2.36 -23.04
C THR A 305 -10.93 3.14 -24.34
N ASP A 306 -12.03 3.29 -25.05
CA ASP A 306 -12.11 4.10 -26.28
C ASP A 306 -12.32 5.59 -26.02
N THR A 307 -12.83 5.99 -24.85
CA THR A 307 -13.08 7.39 -24.48
C THR A 307 -12.15 7.91 -23.38
N SER A 308 -11.48 7.04 -22.64
CA SER A 308 -10.53 7.42 -21.60
C SER A 308 -9.08 7.36 -22.09
N PRO A 309 -8.21 8.28 -21.61
CA PRO A 309 -6.79 8.18 -21.88
C PRO A 309 -6.20 6.93 -21.23
N VAL A 310 -5.09 6.44 -21.81
CA VAL A 310 -4.38 5.29 -21.26
C VAL A 310 -3.95 5.56 -19.82
N ASP A 311 -4.23 4.59 -18.95
CA ASP A 311 -3.86 4.59 -17.54
C ASP A 311 -3.43 3.20 -17.08
N LEU A 312 -2.59 3.12 -16.09
CA LEU A 312 -2.10 1.85 -15.56
C LEU A 312 -3.14 1.10 -14.71
N GLY A 313 -4.22 1.76 -14.31
CA GLY A 313 -5.29 1.18 -13.48
C GLY A 313 -5.12 1.43 -11.98
N SER A 314 -6.01 0.83 -11.19
CA SER A 314 -6.08 1.04 -9.73
C SER A 314 -5.41 -0.11 -8.99
N TYR A 315 -4.13 0.07 -8.65
CA TYR A 315 -3.29 -0.82 -7.85
C TYR A 315 -2.19 -0.04 -7.15
N SER A 316 -1.45 -0.65 -6.23
CA SER A 316 -0.35 -0.02 -5.47
C SER A 316 -0.74 1.34 -4.88
N SER A 317 -2.01 1.52 -4.54
CA SER A 317 -2.58 2.75 -3.96
C SER A 317 -2.25 4.04 -4.71
N ARG A 318 -2.13 3.96 -6.05
CA ARG A 318 -1.58 5.03 -6.90
C ARG A 318 -2.55 6.12 -7.30
N VAL A 319 -3.88 5.85 -7.31
CA VAL A 319 -4.83 6.73 -7.99
C VAL A 319 -4.89 8.13 -7.38
N THR A 320 -5.04 8.25 -6.07
CA THR A 320 -5.01 9.57 -5.40
C THR A 320 -3.74 10.34 -5.76
N PHE A 321 -2.59 9.70 -5.67
CA PHE A 321 -1.31 10.37 -5.90
C PHE A 321 -1.10 10.75 -7.37
N MET A 322 -1.24 9.79 -8.29
CA MET A 322 -0.85 9.98 -9.69
C MET A 322 -1.95 10.62 -10.53
N ASN A 323 -3.21 10.15 -10.38
CA ASN A 323 -4.31 10.67 -11.19
C ASN A 323 -4.78 12.04 -10.70
N ALA A 324 -4.74 12.33 -9.39
CA ALA A 324 -5.05 13.67 -8.94
C ALA A 324 -3.98 14.69 -9.38
N ASN A 325 -2.68 14.34 -9.38
CA ASN A 325 -1.64 15.21 -9.96
C ASN A 325 -1.85 15.45 -11.47
N ALA A 326 -2.22 14.40 -12.23
CA ALA A 326 -2.57 14.56 -13.65
C ALA A 326 -3.82 15.44 -13.84
N ALA A 327 -4.82 15.30 -12.98
CA ALA A 327 -6.04 16.11 -13.00
C ALA A 327 -5.76 17.58 -12.65
N ILE A 328 -4.92 17.84 -11.65
CA ILE A 328 -4.44 19.19 -11.31
C ILE A 328 -3.73 19.81 -12.52
N SER A 329 -2.82 19.07 -13.16
CA SER A 329 -2.11 19.54 -14.35
C SER A 329 -3.06 19.91 -15.48
N ALA A 330 -4.07 19.06 -15.76
CA ALA A 330 -5.10 19.36 -16.76
C ALA A 330 -5.94 20.59 -16.39
N ALA A 331 -6.36 20.68 -15.12
CA ALA A 331 -7.16 21.80 -14.63
C ALA A 331 -6.39 23.13 -14.65
N MET A 332 -5.09 23.10 -14.39
CA MET A 332 -4.23 24.29 -14.52
C MET A 332 -4.18 24.82 -15.94
N GLY A 333 -4.26 23.96 -16.97
CA GLY A 333 -4.38 24.41 -18.36
C GLY A 333 -5.67 25.22 -18.61
N ILE A 334 -6.82 24.72 -18.16
CA ILE A 334 -8.09 25.46 -18.23
C ILE A 334 -8.03 26.74 -17.41
N ARG A 335 -7.51 26.66 -16.18
CA ARG A 335 -7.33 27.82 -15.30
C ARG A 335 -6.55 28.94 -15.96
N GLN A 336 -5.47 28.64 -16.65
CA GLN A 336 -4.67 29.65 -17.35
C GLN A 336 -5.45 30.39 -18.44
N GLU A 337 -6.27 29.66 -19.21
CA GLU A 337 -7.10 30.30 -20.25
C GLU A 337 -8.17 31.21 -19.65
N LEU A 338 -8.79 30.79 -18.55
CA LEU A 338 -9.77 31.62 -17.83
C LEU A 338 -9.14 32.90 -17.23
N LEU A 339 -7.91 32.76 -16.66
CA LEU A 339 -7.18 33.91 -16.13
C LEU A 339 -6.80 34.90 -17.24
N LYS A 340 -6.36 34.42 -18.41
CA LYS A 340 -6.05 35.28 -19.58
C LYS A 340 -7.29 36.02 -20.05
N ALA A 341 -8.42 35.34 -20.24
CA ALA A 341 -9.68 35.95 -20.62
C ALA A 341 -10.13 37.01 -19.60
N THR A 342 -9.98 36.73 -18.31
CA THR A 342 -10.30 37.72 -17.27
C THR A 342 -9.37 38.93 -17.32
N ALA A 343 -8.08 38.72 -17.55
CA ALA A 343 -7.11 39.80 -17.70
C ALA A 343 -7.48 40.75 -18.89
N GLU A 344 -7.93 40.17 -20.00
CA GLU A 344 -8.41 40.95 -21.17
C GLU A 344 -9.67 41.75 -20.86
N ILE A 345 -10.62 41.17 -20.11
CA ILE A 345 -11.86 41.87 -19.73
C ILE A 345 -11.59 43.02 -18.74
N THR A 346 -10.74 42.75 -17.72
CA THR A 346 -10.56 43.65 -16.57
C THR A 346 -9.39 44.62 -16.71
N GLY A 347 -8.47 44.36 -17.65
CA GLY A 347 -7.18 45.04 -17.74
C GLY A 347 -6.19 44.72 -16.62
N SER A 348 -6.49 43.72 -15.78
CA SER A 348 -5.65 43.31 -14.65
C SER A 348 -4.53 42.35 -15.12
N PRO A 349 -3.31 42.43 -14.55
CA PRO A 349 -2.27 41.43 -14.83
C PRO A 349 -2.70 40.02 -14.38
N VAL A 350 -2.41 39.00 -15.19
CA VAL A 350 -2.78 37.58 -14.94
C VAL A 350 -2.32 37.13 -13.55
N GLU A 351 -1.12 37.52 -13.12
CA GLU A 351 -0.49 37.13 -11.86
C GLU A 351 -1.20 37.71 -10.63
N SER A 352 -1.98 38.79 -10.84
CA SER A 352 -2.79 39.43 -9.80
C SER A 352 -4.14 38.76 -9.58
N LEU A 353 -4.55 37.85 -10.47
CA LEU A 353 -5.87 37.23 -10.46
C LEU A 353 -5.88 35.92 -9.68
N VAL A 354 -7.00 35.64 -9.03
CA VAL A 354 -7.30 34.36 -8.36
C VAL A 354 -8.65 33.83 -8.77
N ILE A 355 -8.82 32.52 -8.75
CA ILE A 355 -10.09 31.82 -8.98
C ILE A 355 -10.60 31.28 -7.65
N GLY A 356 -11.86 31.46 -7.35
CA GLY A 356 -12.58 30.88 -6.22
C GLY A 356 -14.06 31.20 -6.30
N ASP A 357 -14.89 30.35 -5.75
CA ASP A 357 -16.34 30.54 -5.62
C ASP A 357 -17.05 30.97 -6.90
N ARG A 358 -16.75 30.30 -8.02
CA ARG A 358 -17.27 30.62 -9.38
C ARG A 358 -16.93 32.03 -9.85
N ARG A 359 -15.88 32.64 -9.35
CA ARG A 359 -15.46 33.98 -9.68
C ARG A 359 -13.96 34.08 -9.88
N ILE A 360 -13.55 35.00 -10.76
CA ILE A 360 -12.15 35.32 -11.00
C ILE A 360 -11.97 36.80 -10.72
N HIS A 361 -11.08 37.13 -9.79
CA HIS A 361 -10.95 38.51 -9.32
C HIS A 361 -9.50 38.86 -8.94
N SER A 362 -9.21 40.14 -8.82
CA SER A 362 -7.93 40.61 -8.34
C SER A 362 -7.71 40.28 -6.87
N LYS A 363 -6.51 39.81 -6.52
CA LYS A 363 -6.09 39.58 -5.12
C LYS A 363 -6.13 40.83 -4.27
N LYS A 364 -5.77 42.00 -4.86
CA LYS A 364 -5.70 43.30 -4.16
C LYS A 364 -7.05 44.00 -4.10
N GLU A 365 -7.84 43.89 -5.15
CA GLU A 365 -9.13 44.54 -5.29
C GLU A 365 -10.21 43.52 -5.67
N PRO A 366 -10.78 42.78 -4.71
CA PRO A 366 -11.74 41.70 -4.99
C PRO A 366 -13.00 42.15 -5.74
N ALA A 367 -13.32 43.46 -5.73
CA ALA A 367 -14.41 44.03 -6.53
C ALA A 367 -14.11 43.98 -8.03
N VAL A 368 -12.83 44.06 -8.42
CA VAL A 368 -12.38 43.93 -9.82
C VAL A 368 -12.29 42.46 -10.18
N GLY A 369 -13.22 42.02 -11.04
CA GLY A 369 -13.27 40.63 -11.48
C GLY A 369 -14.55 40.31 -12.22
N VAL A 370 -14.64 39.10 -12.74
CA VAL A 370 -15.76 38.59 -13.52
C VAL A 370 -16.27 37.27 -12.95
N SER A 371 -17.46 36.85 -13.36
CA SER A 371 -17.95 35.52 -13.07
C SER A 371 -17.15 34.45 -13.85
N TYR A 372 -17.16 33.23 -13.38
CA TYR A 372 -16.56 32.09 -14.09
C TYR A 372 -17.12 31.96 -15.52
N LEU A 373 -18.44 32.13 -15.69
CA LEU A 373 -19.10 32.02 -16.99
C LEU A 373 -18.69 33.13 -17.97
N GLU A 374 -18.56 34.38 -17.51
CA GLU A 374 -18.08 35.50 -18.35
C GLU A 374 -16.65 35.21 -18.84
N ALA A 375 -15.77 34.79 -17.97
CA ALA A 375 -14.41 34.42 -18.35
C ALA A 375 -14.39 33.22 -19.30
N LEU A 376 -15.25 32.21 -19.07
CA LEU A 376 -15.38 31.04 -19.92
C LEU A 376 -15.86 31.43 -21.34
N HIS A 377 -16.92 32.20 -21.43
CA HIS A 377 -17.47 32.63 -22.73
C HIS A 377 -16.45 33.43 -23.52
N LYS A 378 -15.75 34.36 -22.86
CA LYS A 378 -14.67 35.12 -23.51
C LYS A 378 -13.54 34.20 -24.00
N ALA A 379 -13.11 33.24 -23.18
CA ALA A 379 -12.10 32.28 -23.61
C ALA A 379 -12.56 31.41 -24.78
N GLN A 380 -13.84 31.03 -24.81
CA GLN A 380 -14.42 30.23 -25.89
C GLN A 380 -14.63 31.03 -27.19
N GLU A 381 -14.94 32.33 -27.11
CA GLU A 381 -14.98 33.22 -28.27
C GLU A 381 -13.62 33.25 -28.99
N ASP A 382 -12.54 33.32 -28.23
CA ASP A 382 -11.19 33.47 -28.79
C ASP A 382 -10.60 32.16 -29.31
N ARG A 383 -10.98 31.02 -28.72
CA ARG A 383 -10.28 29.73 -28.92
C ARG A 383 -11.19 28.54 -29.28
N GLY A 384 -12.49 28.71 -29.25
CA GLY A 384 -13.44 27.61 -29.37
C GLY A 384 -13.58 26.81 -28.09
N ALA A 385 -13.97 25.55 -28.20
CA ALA A 385 -14.19 24.68 -27.03
C ALA A 385 -12.92 24.52 -26.18
N LEU A 386 -13.04 24.76 -24.87
CA LEU A 386 -11.93 24.58 -23.96
C LEU A 386 -11.74 23.09 -23.62
N VAL A 387 -10.58 22.58 -24.00
CA VAL A 387 -10.10 21.24 -23.68
C VAL A 387 -8.68 21.33 -23.13
N SER A 388 -8.33 20.45 -22.21
CA SER A 388 -6.98 20.37 -21.66
C SER A 388 -6.60 18.95 -21.36
N SER A 389 -5.30 18.65 -21.42
CA SER A 389 -4.72 17.36 -21.06
C SER A 389 -3.61 17.56 -20.05
N GLY A 390 -3.64 16.79 -18.97
CA GLY A 390 -2.58 16.75 -17.98
C GLY A 390 -2.08 15.33 -17.79
N SER A 391 -0.80 15.20 -17.53
CA SER A 391 -0.17 13.92 -17.32
C SER A 391 0.75 13.97 -16.09
N TYR A 392 0.89 12.85 -15.41
CA TYR A 392 1.83 12.68 -14.31
C TYR A 392 2.90 11.64 -14.67
N ARG A 393 4.15 11.98 -14.40
CA ARG A 393 5.28 11.06 -14.38
C ARG A 393 5.93 11.14 -13.02
N THR A 394 6.34 10.01 -12.48
CA THR A 394 7.13 10.02 -11.25
C THR A 394 8.46 10.73 -11.49
N PRO A 395 8.95 11.54 -10.53
CA PRO A 395 10.30 12.09 -10.61
C PRO A 395 11.34 10.97 -10.65
N PRO A 396 12.60 11.25 -11.04
CA PRO A 396 13.68 10.29 -10.89
C PRO A 396 13.83 9.89 -9.42
N MET A 397 13.73 8.58 -9.13
CA MET A 397 13.63 8.08 -7.76
C MET A 397 14.87 7.32 -7.29
N GLY A 398 16.05 7.68 -7.83
CA GLY A 398 17.30 7.06 -7.44
C GLY A 398 17.65 5.79 -8.24
N ARG A 399 18.68 5.08 -7.80
CA ARG A 399 19.21 3.92 -8.52
C ARG A 399 18.26 2.73 -8.44
N VAL A 400 18.17 2.01 -9.55
CA VAL A 400 17.55 0.68 -9.59
C VAL A 400 18.54 -0.29 -8.97
N HIS A 401 18.15 -0.98 -7.90
CA HIS A 401 19.00 -2.00 -7.27
C HIS A 401 19.14 -3.23 -8.17
N LYS A 402 20.27 -3.95 -8.10
CA LYS A 402 20.53 -5.17 -8.88
C LYS A 402 19.32 -6.13 -8.81
N GLY A 403 18.73 -6.43 -9.98
CA GLY A 403 17.61 -7.35 -10.11
C GLY A 403 16.24 -6.84 -9.65
N ALA A 404 16.18 -5.64 -9.13
CA ALA A 404 14.98 -5.09 -8.49
C ALA A 404 14.51 -3.80 -9.15
N GLY A 405 14.37 -3.79 -10.45
CA GLY A 405 13.84 -2.65 -11.21
C GLY A 405 12.42 -2.21 -10.83
N ALA A 406 11.94 -2.66 -9.67
CA ALA A 406 10.56 -2.55 -9.30
C ALA A 406 10.37 -1.77 -8.01
N GLY A 407 9.45 -0.84 -8.00
CA GLY A 407 8.73 -0.52 -6.79
C GLY A 407 9.21 0.68 -6.01
N ILE A 408 9.96 1.55 -6.61
CA ILE A 408 10.25 2.84 -5.97
C ILE A 408 9.03 3.73 -6.14
N SER A 409 8.60 4.37 -5.06
CA SER A 409 7.46 5.28 -5.00
C SER A 409 7.92 6.71 -4.79
N PRO A 410 7.21 7.71 -5.34
CA PRO A 410 7.51 9.11 -5.07
C PRO A 410 7.27 9.50 -3.61
N ALA A 411 6.38 8.81 -2.90
CA ALA A 411 6.05 9.05 -1.51
C ALA A 411 5.62 7.76 -0.80
N TYR A 412 5.64 7.78 0.53
CA TYR A 412 5.29 6.62 1.37
C TYR A 412 4.33 7.01 2.48
N SER A 413 3.39 6.12 2.76
CA SER A 413 2.51 6.22 3.92
C SER A 413 3.06 5.46 5.11
N PHE A 414 2.63 5.85 6.30
CA PHE A 414 3.00 5.24 7.56
C PHE A 414 1.77 4.96 8.39
N SER A 415 1.79 3.89 9.16
CA SER A 415 0.67 3.55 10.03
C SER A 415 1.16 2.85 11.30
N ALA A 416 0.50 3.13 12.42
CA ALA A 416 0.71 2.44 13.68
C ALA A 416 -0.63 2.12 14.31
N TYR A 417 -0.83 0.85 14.66
CA TYR A 417 -2.06 0.37 15.28
C TYR A 417 -1.78 -0.25 16.63
N VAL A 418 -2.74 -0.08 17.52
CA VAL A 418 -2.82 -0.81 18.78
C VAL A 418 -4.07 -1.65 18.77
N ALA A 419 -3.94 -2.91 19.14
CA ALA A 419 -5.07 -3.82 19.31
C ALA A 419 -5.15 -4.28 20.77
N GLU A 420 -6.35 -4.29 21.33
CA GLU A 420 -6.68 -4.89 22.62
C GLU A 420 -7.47 -6.17 22.38
N VAL A 421 -7.03 -7.27 22.98
CA VAL A 421 -7.64 -8.60 22.80
C VAL A 421 -8.05 -9.23 24.12
N LYS A 422 -9.00 -10.15 24.01
CA LYS A 422 -9.31 -11.13 25.05
C LYS A 422 -9.17 -12.53 24.48
N VAL A 423 -8.35 -13.35 25.12
CA VAL A 423 -8.18 -14.77 24.82
C VAL A 423 -8.92 -15.59 25.86
N ASP A 424 -9.79 -16.46 25.41
CA ASP A 424 -10.33 -17.53 26.24
C ASP A 424 -9.25 -18.63 26.32
N ILE A 425 -8.60 -18.71 27.46
CA ILE A 425 -7.42 -19.58 27.67
C ILE A 425 -7.79 -21.06 27.59
N GLU A 426 -9.03 -21.42 27.92
CA GLU A 426 -9.50 -22.81 27.88
C GLU A 426 -9.80 -23.30 26.46
N THR A 427 -10.23 -22.40 25.58
CA THR A 427 -10.63 -22.76 24.20
C THR A 427 -9.69 -22.24 23.13
N GLY A 428 -8.80 -21.32 23.46
CA GLY A 428 -7.94 -20.62 22.51
C GLY A 428 -8.67 -19.56 21.68
N GLN A 429 -9.97 -19.29 21.95
CA GLN A 429 -10.72 -18.29 21.21
C GLN A 429 -10.20 -16.89 21.49
N THR A 430 -9.79 -16.20 20.47
CA THR A 430 -9.33 -14.80 20.53
C THR A 430 -10.41 -13.86 20.03
N ARG A 431 -10.77 -12.88 20.84
CA ARG A 431 -11.66 -11.77 20.47
C ARG A 431 -10.88 -10.45 20.53
N VAL A 432 -10.86 -9.71 19.44
CA VAL A 432 -10.37 -8.33 19.45
C VAL A 432 -11.44 -7.43 20.00
N LEU A 433 -11.12 -6.66 21.02
CA LEU A 433 -12.07 -5.79 21.72
C LEU A 433 -12.11 -4.41 21.11
N LYS A 434 -10.91 -3.85 20.81
CA LYS A 434 -10.77 -2.52 20.28
C LYS A 434 -9.48 -2.38 19.47
N VAL A 435 -9.52 -1.51 18.45
CA VAL A 435 -8.36 -1.15 17.63
C VAL A 435 -8.26 0.36 17.53
N TRP A 436 -7.12 0.91 17.90
CA TRP A 436 -6.75 2.29 17.63
C TRP A 436 -5.84 2.31 16.42
N ALA A 437 -6.29 2.97 15.35
CA ALA A 437 -5.67 2.87 14.04
C ALA A 437 -5.22 4.26 13.58
N ALA A 438 -3.92 4.57 13.67
CA ALA A 438 -3.36 5.80 13.13
C ALA A 438 -2.74 5.56 11.75
N HIS A 439 -3.05 6.45 10.81
CA HIS A 439 -2.52 6.38 9.45
C HIS A 439 -2.15 7.76 8.92
N ASP A 440 -0.92 7.89 8.46
CA ASP A 440 -0.38 9.06 7.79
C ASP A 440 -0.65 8.99 6.30
N CYS A 441 -1.71 9.64 5.87
CA CYS A 441 -2.12 9.77 4.47
C CYS A 441 -1.68 11.09 3.81
N GLY A 442 -0.72 11.80 4.40
CA GLY A 442 -0.43 13.18 4.00
C GLY A 442 -1.65 14.07 4.23
N LYS A 443 -2.10 14.82 3.22
CA LYS A 443 -3.37 15.55 3.30
C LYS A 443 -4.55 14.64 3.00
N ALA A 444 -5.48 14.49 3.92
CA ALA A 444 -6.72 13.76 3.71
C ALA A 444 -7.67 14.58 2.80
N LEU A 445 -7.66 14.31 1.48
CA LEU A 445 -8.53 15.01 0.53
C LEU A 445 -10.01 14.68 0.76
N ASN A 446 -10.29 13.48 1.22
CA ASN A 446 -11.64 13.04 1.64
C ASN A 446 -11.52 12.26 2.96
N PRO A 447 -11.61 12.93 4.13
CA PRO A 447 -11.44 12.29 5.44
C PRO A 447 -12.39 11.13 5.72
N LEU A 448 -13.62 11.20 5.21
CA LEU A 448 -14.60 10.10 5.37
C LEU A 448 -14.14 8.85 4.63
N SER A 449 -13.69 8.99 3.38
CA SER A 449 -13.17 7.87 2.59
C SER A 449 -11.89 7.29 3.20
N VAL A 450 -10.98 8.14 3.70
CA VAL A 450 -9.77 7.68 4.39
C VAL A 450 -10.11 6.82 5.61
N LYS A 451 -11.03 7.29 6.48
CA LYS A 451 -11.51 6.49 7.62
C LYS A 451 -12.15 5.17 7.17
N GLY A 452 -12.95 5.20 6.09
CA GLY A 452 -13.54 3.99 5.51
C GLY A 452 -12.49 2.99 5.05
N GLN A 453 -11.38 3.46 4.43
CA GLN A 453 -10.27 2.60 4.03
C GLN A 453 -9.54 2.00 5.25
N MET A 454 -9.33 2.77 6.31
CA MET A 454 -8.70 2.29 7.55
C MET A 454 -9.55 1.21 8.22
N ILE A 455 -10.86 1.43 8.37
CA ILE A 455 -11.80 0.46 8.96
C ILE A 455 -11.85 -0.82 8.11
N GLY A 456 -11.97 -0.70 6.78
CA GLY A 456 -11.98 -1.84 5.88
C GLY A 456 -10.65 -2.61 5.85
N SER A 457 -9.52 -1.95 6.13
CA SER A 457 -8.22 -2.59 6.30
C SER A 457 -8.14 -3.39 7.59
N CYS A 458 -8.64 -2.84 8.69
CA CYS A 458 -8.76 -3.59 9.96
C CYS A 458 -9.61 -4.85 9.78
N HIS A 459 -10.79 -4.73 9.16
CA HIS A 459 -11.64 -5.88 8.87
C HIS A 459 -10.90 -6.99 8.12
N MET A 460 -10.27 -6.63 7.00
CA MET A 460 -9.52 -7.59 6.19
C MET A 460 -8.34 -8.22 6.96
N GLY A 461 -7.61 -7.44 7.74
CA GLY A 461 -6.50 -7.93 8.54
C GLY A 461 -6.93 -8.82 9.69
N LEU A 462 -8.06 -8.53 10.34
CA LEU A 462 -8.65 -9.38 11.38
C LEU A 462 -9.01 -10.76 10.83
N GLY A 463 -9.60 -10.83 9.62
CA GLY A 463 -9.84 -12.09 8.95
C GLY A 463 -8.54 -12.88 8.72
N GLN A 464 -7.51 -12.22 8.19
CA GLN A 464 -6.23 -12.87 7.91
C GLN A 464 -5.50 -13.37 9.16
N VAL A 465 -5.61 -12.66 10.27
CA VAL A 465 -4.90 -13.03 11.51
C VAL A 465 -5.65 -14.05 12.34
N LEU A 466 -7.00 -14.14 12.25
CA LEU A 466 -7.80 -14.96 13.15
C LEU A 466 -8.52 -16.14 12.50
N SER A 467 -8.95 -16.03 11.22
CA SER A 467 -9.96 -16.98 10.72
C SER A 467 -9.85 -17.39 9.24
N GLU A 468 -9.36 -16.52 8.36
CA GLU A 468 -9.36 -16.78 6.92
C GLU A 468 -8.23 -17.71 6.51
N GLU A 469 -8.56 -18.92 6.04
CA GLU A 469 -7.56 -19.90 5.59
C GLU A 469 -8.13 -20.75 4.45
N MET A 470 -7.37 -20.85 3.35
CA MET A 470 -7.64 -21.83 2.31
C MET A 470 -7.04 -23.19 2.71
N LYS A 471 -7.87 -24.18 3.00
CA LYS A 471 -7.46 -25.50 3.47
C LYS A 471 -7.37 -26.50 2.33
N TYR A 472 -6.25 -27.21 2.24
CA TYR A 472 -6.02 -28.20 1.19
C TYR A 472 -5.92 -29.61 1.76
N SER A 473 -6.51 -30.58 1.07
CA SER A 473 -6.32 -32.00 1.33
C SER A 473 -4.86 -32.41 1.01
N ARG A 474 -4.47 -33.61 1.44
CA ARG A 474 -3.14 -34.17 1.10
C ARG A 474 -2.91 -34.28 -0.41
N ASN A 475 -3.97 -34.38 -1.21
CA ASN A 475 -3.91 -34.47 -2.69
C ASN A 475 -3.98 -33.09 -3.37
N GLY A 476 -3.94 -31.99 -2.60
CA GLY A 476 -3.97 -30.63 -3.13
C GLY A 476 -5.36 -30.09 -3.49
N HIS A 477 -6.45 -30.79 -3.16
CA HIS A 477 -7.80 -30.27 -3.36
C HIS A 477 -8.14 -29.24 -2.28
N LEU A 478 -8.67 -28.08 -2.69
CA LEU A 478 -9.25 -27.10 -1.79
C LEU A 478 -10.54 -27.67 -1.16
N ILE A 479 -10.57 -27.77 0.17
CA ILE A 479 -11.67 -28.44 0.88
C ILE A 479 -12.71 -27.48 1.47
N ASN A 480 -12.43 -26.18 1.43
CA ASN A 480 -13.33 -25.13 1.95
C ASN A 480 -13.55 -23.98 0.94
N PRO A 481 -14.05 -24.27 -0.28
CA PRO A 481 -14.22 -23.26 -1.32
C PRO A 481 -15.53 -22.47 -1.21
N GLY A 482 -15.98 -22.18 0.00
CA GLY A 482 -17.25 -21.49 0.25
C GLY A 482 -17.24 -20.69 1.53
N LEU A 483 -18.15 -19.70 1.62
CA LEU A 483 -18.24 -18.80 2.78
C LEU A 483 -18.78 -19.47 4.05
N LEU A 484 -19.22 -20.73 3.95
CA LEU A 484 -19.58 -21.49 5.14
C LEU A 484 -18.34 -21.91 5.93
N ASP A 485 -17.27 -22.31 5.24
CA ASP A 485 -16.06 -22.89 5.85
C ASP A 485 -14.84 -21.95 5.76
N TYR A 486 -14.79 -21.07 4.76
CA TYR A 486 -13.86 -19.95 4.71
C TYR A 486 -14.44 -18.77 5.49
N LYS A 487 -13.91 -18.55 6.70
CA LYS A 487 -14.50 -17.65 7.68
C LYS A 487 -14.04 -16.20 7.50
N ILE A 488 -14.81 -15.41 6.77
CA ILE A 488 -14.66 -13.95 6.75
C ILE A 488 -15.34 -13.38 8.00
N PRO A 489 -14.71 -12.50 8.79
CA PRO A 489 -15.34 -11.89 9.95
C PRO A 489 -16.65 -11.19 9.58
N THR A 490 -17.68 -11.45 10.37
CA THR A 490 -18.98 -10.79 10.23
C THR A 490 -19.03 -9.48 11.02
N VAL A 491 -20.11 -8.70 10.86
CA VAL A 491 -20.30 -7.47 11.62
C VAL A 491 -20.31 -7.69 13.14
N HIS A 492 -20.70 -8.89 13.60
CA HIS A 492 -20.74 -9.22 15.03
C HIS A 492 -19.36 -9.51 15.64
N GLU A 493 -18.38 -9.83 14.78
CA GLU A 493 -17.00 -10.10 15.18
C GLU A 493 -16.11 -8.87 15.09
N MET A 494 -16.63 -7.78 14.50
CA MET A 494 -15.89 -6.54 14.38
C MET A 494 -15.76 -5.82 15.72
N PRO A 495 -14.53 -5.45 16.12
CA PRO A 495 -14.30 -4.61 17.30
C PRO A 495 -14.71 -3.15 17.04
N GLU A 496 -14.72 -2.37 18.10
CA GLU A 496 -14.64 -0.91 17.96
C GLU A 496 -13.33 -0.52 17.30
N ILE A 497 -13.37 0.26 16.20
CA ILE A 497 -12.20 0.77 15.52
C ILE A 497 -12.20 2.30 15.61
N VAL A 498 -11.11 2.86 16.15
CA VAL A 498 -10.88 4.30 16.30
C VAL A 498 -9.89 4.77 15.24
N PRO A 499 -10.35 5.27 14.08
CA PRO A 499 -9.47 5.76 13.04
C PRO A 499 -8.90 7.14 13.39
N ILE A 500 -7.58 7.28 13.36
CA ILE A 500 -6.82 8.49 13.66
C ILE A 500 -6.07 8.90 12.39
N ILE A 501 -6.49 10.00 11.77
CA ILE A 501 -5.82 10.54 10.58
C ILE A 501 -4.61 11.37 11.03
N VAL A 502 -3.45 11.08 10.42
CA VAL A 502 -2.21 11.86 10.54
C VAL A 502 -1.92 12.48 9.17
N GLU A 503 -1.54 13.76 9.17
CA GLU A 503 -1.34 14.55 7.95
C GLU A 503 0.09 15.11 7.85
N SER A 504 1.09 14.25 7.63
CA SER A 504 2.44 14.68 7.26
C SER A 504 2.49 15.00 5.76
N ARG A 505 2.13 16.20 5.39
CA ARG A 505 2.00 16.61 3.99
C ARG A 505 3.26 16.31 3.20
N ASP A 506 3.08 15.70 2.03
CA ASP A 506 4.16 15.36 1.11
C ASP A 506 4.25 16.36 -0.04
N SER A 507 5.46 16.86 -0.31
CA SER A 507 5.68 17.87 -1.36
C SER A 507 5.39 17.36 -2.77
N GLU A 508 5.50 16.05 -3.01
CA GLU A 508 5.22 15.42 -4.31
C GLU A 508 3.74 15.04 -4.48
N GLY A 509 2.99 15.00 -3.38
CA GLY A 509 1.58 14.60 -3.37
C GLY A 509 0.62 15.71 -3.79
N PRO A 510 -0.51 15.36 -4.43
CA PRO A 510 -1.55 16.34 -4.80
C PRO A 510 -2.09 17.01 -3.53
N PHE A 511 -1.92 18.31 -3.41
CA PHE A 511 -2.23 19.09 -2.19
C PHE A 511 -1.56 18.55 -0.90
N GLY A 512 -0.52 17.75 -1.03
CA GLY A 512 0.19 17.08 0.06
C GLY A 512 -0.33 15.69 0.43
N ALA A 513 -1.23 15.09 -0.37
CA ALA A 513 -1.80 13.78 -0.11
C ALA A 513 -0.83 12.63 -0.40
N LYS A 514 -0.96 11.56 0.37
CA LYS A 514 -0.36 10.24 0.15
C LYS A 514 -1.44 9.19 0.01
N GLU A 515 -1.07 7.91 0.03
CA GLU A 515 -2.02 6.82 -0.08
C GLU A 515 -2.77 6.55 1.24
N ALA A 516 -3.92 5.90 1.15
CA ALA A 516 -4.67 5.36 2.27
C ALA A 516 -5.33 3.99 1.94
N GLY A 517 -4.93 3.38 0.81
CA GLY A 517 -5.58 2.18 0.28
C GLY A 517 -5.03 0.88 0.84
N GLU A 518 -3.72 0.72 0.92
CA GLU A 518 -3.05 -0.54 1.24
C GLU A 518 -2.25 -0.48 2.55
N GLY A 519 -1.56 0.62 2.82
CA GLY A 519 -0.76 0.82 4.03
C GLY A 519 -1.50 0.57 5.34
N PRO A 520 -2.76 0.97 5.48
CA PRO A 520 -3.54 0.72 6.69
C PRO A 520 -3.75 -0.77 7.05
N LEU A 521 -3.49 -1.70 6.12
CA LEU A 521 -3.63 -3.13 6.40
C LEU A 521 -2.44 -3.71 7.16
N LEU A 522 -1.24 -3.13 6.98
CA LEU A 522 0.00 -3.74 7.44
C LEU A 522 0.11 -3.90 8.97
N PRO A 523 -0.30 -2.91 9.79
CA PRO A 523 -0.06 -2.97 11.23
C PRO A 523 -1.01 -3.89 12.00
N ILE A 524 -2.18 -4.23 11.46
CA ILE A 524 -3.21 -4.93 12.26
C ILE A 524 -2.80 -6.38 12.60
N LEU A 525 -2.15 -7.10 11.67
CA LEU A 525 -1.72 -8.46 11.93
C LEU A 525 -0.72 -8.53 13.09
N PRO A 526 0.40 -7.78 13.04
CA PRO A 526 1.35 -7.81 14.14
C PRO A 526 0.78 -7.22 15.45
N ALA A 527 -0.07 -6.20 15.39
CA ALA A 527 -0.71 -5.67 16.60
C ALA A 527 -1.53 -6.74 17.35
N VAL A 528 -2.29 -7.56 16.61
CA VAL A 528 -3.05 -8.67 17.20
C VAL A 528 -2.13 -9.78 17.70
N CYS A 529 -1.08 -10.16 16.93
CA CYS A 529 -0.09 -11.17 17.38
C CYS A 529 0.58 -10.76 18.69
N ASN A 530 1.01 -9.50 18.78
CA ASN A 530 1.66 -8.95 19.97
C ASN A 530 0.68 -8.81 21.15
N ALA A 531 -0.59 -8.48 20.89
CA ALA A 531 -1.63 -8.48 21.92
C ALA A 531 -1.94 -9.89 22.46
N VAL A 532 -1.94 -10.91 21.59
CA VAL A 532 -2.07 -12.31 22.02
C VAL A 532 -0.87 -12.71 22.90
N TYR A 533 0.35 -12.29 22.53
CA TYR A 533 1.51 -12.52 23.39
C TYR A 533 1.35 -11.86 24.77
N ASP A 534 0.91 -10.60 24.80
CA ASP A 534 0.65 -9.88 26.06
C ASP A 534 -0.41 -10.59 26.92
N ALA A 535 -1.44 -11.17 26.28
CA ALA A 535 -2.53 -11.88 26.97
C ALA A 535 -2.10 -13.23 27.56
N VAL A 536 -1.34 -14.04 26.81
CA VAL A 536 -1.10 -15.45 27.17
C VAL A 536 0.37 -15.89 27.05
N GLY A 537 1.30 -15.01 26.77
CA GLY A 537 2.74 -15.27 26.68
C GLY A 537 3.15 -16.23 25.55
N ILE A 538 2.39 -16.25 24.46
CA ILE A 538 2.66 -17.11 23.31
C ILE A 538 2.93 -16.27 22.08
N ARG A 539 4.17 -16.33 21.55
CA ARG A 539 4.51 -15.74 20.25
C ARG A 539 4.08 -16.66 19.14
N THR A 540 3.07 -16.23 18.41
CA THR A 540 2.50 -17.00 17.31
C THR A 540 3.42 -16.92 16.09
N SER A 541 3.76 -18.07 15.52
CA SER A 541 4.58 -18.20 14.32
C SER A 541 3.78 -18.63 13.09
N GLU A 542 2.49 -18.90 13.24
CA GLU A 542 1.60 -19.38 12.18
C GLU A 542 0.27 -18.61 12.19
N LEU A 543 -0.15 -18.14 11.02
CA LEU A 543 -1.43 -17.46 10.82
C LEU A 543 -2.37 -18.28 9.91
N PRO A 544 -3.67 -18.19 10.10
CA PRO A 544 -4.39 -17.48 11.17
C PRO A 544 -4.23 -18.13 12.55
N ILE A 545 -4.37 -17.33 13.61
CA ILE A 545 -4.38 -17.78 15.00
C ILE A 545 -5.76 -18.37 15.30
N THR A 546 -6.03 -19.56 14.75
CA THR A 546 -7.32 -20.21 14.99
C THR A 546 -7.41 -20.74 16.43
N PRO A 547 -8.63 -20.89 17.00
CA PRO A 547 -8.78 -21.38 18.36
C PRO A 547 -8.05 -22.71 18.64
N ASP A 548 -8.12 -23.66 17.71
CA ASP A 548 -7.45 -24.95 17.84
C ASP A 548 -5.93 -24.87 17.80
N ARG A 549 -5.37 -23.94 17.01
CA ARG A 549 -3.92 -23.67 17.00
C ARG A 549 -3.47 -23.03 18.30
N LEU A 550 -4.14 -21.97 18.73
CA LEU A 550 -3.76 -21.27 19.96
C LEU A 550 -3.94 -22.18 21.19
N HIS A 551 -5.04 -22.95 21.26
CA HIS A 551 -5.24 -23.92 22.35
C HIS A 551 -4.10 -24.93 22.44
N LYS A 552 -3.64 -25.50 21.33
CA LYS A 552 -2.50 -26.43 21.32
C LYS A 552 -1.20 -25.76 21.79
N MET A 553 -1.00 -24.48 21.44
CA MET A 553 0.19 -23.73 21.90
C MET A 553 0.08 -23.44 23.40
N ILE A 554 -1.11 -23.13 23.92
CA ILE A 554 -1.38 -22.98 25.36
C ILE A 554 -1.08 -24.27 26.10
N GLU A 555 -1.58 -25.41 25.61
CA GLU A 555 -1.26 -26.73 26.20
C GLU A 555 0.26 -27.04 26.19
N GLY A 556 0.96 -26.63 25.12
CA GLY A 556 2.41 -26.76 25.04
C GLY A 556 3.11 -25.97 26.15
N ARG A 557 2.74 -24.68 26.29
CA ARG A 557 3.28 -23.80 27.33
C ARG A 557 2.96 -24.31 28.73
N CYS A 558 1.76 -24.83 28.99
CA CYS A 558 1.42 -25.45 30.28
C CYS A 558 2.38 -26.56 30.65
N LYS A 559 2.77 -27.42 29.69
CA LYS A 559 3.73 -28.51 29.90
C LYS A 559 5.14 -27.99 30.20
N GLU A 560 5.57 -26.94 29.51
CA GLU A 560 6.87 -26.28 29.73
C GLU A 560 6.96 -25.63 31.11
N GLU A 561 5.90 -24.95 31.54
CA GLU A 561 5.79 -24.29 32.84
C GLU A 561 5.46 -25.28 33.98
N GLY A 562 5.13 -26.54 33.67
CA GLY A 562 4.79 -27.56 34.64
C GLY A 562 3.44 -27.35 35.35
N VAL A 563 2.52 -26.60 34.73
CA VAL A 563 1.17 -26.38 35.26
C VAL A 563 0.16 -27.33 34.59
N SER A 564 -0.82 -27.77 35.36
CA SER A 564 -1.84 -28.72 34.88
C SER A 564 -3.11 -28.05 34.35
N CYS A 565 -3.34 -26.81 34.74
CA CYS A 565 -4.49 -26.02 34.34
C CYS A 565 -4.05 -24.78 33.52
N PRO A 566 -4.58 -24.51 32.34
CA PRO A 566 -4.28 -23.29 31.56
C PRO A 566 -4.49 -22.00 32.34
N LEU A 567 -5.44 -21.97 33.28
CA LEU A 567 -5.70 -20.80 34.12
C LEU A 567 -4.58 -20.51 35.14
N ASP A 568 -3.71 -21.48 35.41
CA ASP A 568 -2.55 -21.32 36.28
C ASP A 568 -1.28 -20.84 35.55
N LEU A 569 -1.37 -20.57 34.23
CA LEU A 569 -0.26 -20.03 33.47
C LEU A 569 0.10 -18.62 33.96
N PRO A 570 1.39 -18.36 34.22
CA PRO A 570 1.81 -17.03 34.62
C PRO A 570 1.62 -16.03 33.46
N SER A 571 1.06 -14.88 33.76
CA SER A 571 1.00 -13.76 32.81
C SER A 571 2.41 -13.29 32.44
N PRO A 572 2.63 -12.86 31.19
CA PRO A 572 3.90 -12.27 30.80
C PRO A 572 4.24 -11.06 31.66
N ARG A 573 5.49 -10.98 32.10
CA ARG A 573 6.00 -9.85 32.88
C ARG A 573 7.18 -9.24 32.13
N LEU A 574 7.33 -7.95 32.23
CA LEU A 574 8.46 -7.20 31.70
C LEU A 574 9.01 -6.30 32.79
N GLU A 575 10.26 -6.55 33.18
CA GLU A 575 11.02 -5.64 34.04
C GLU A 575 11.87 -4.74 33.17
N PHE A 576 11.63 -3.45 33.22
CA PHE A 576 12.38 -2.48 32.44
C PHE A 576 13.84 -2.43 32.86
N SER A 577 14.73 -2.59 31.90
CA SER A 577 16.17 -2.47 32.10
C SER A 577 16.61 -1.02 32.18
N GLY A 578 17.85 -0.78 32.61
CA GLY A 578 18.45 0.57 32.57
C GLY A 578 18.52 1.18 31.18
N LEU A 579 18.36 0.38 30.13
CA LEU A 579 18.32 0.82 28.74
C LEU A 579 17.05 1.61 28.41
N GLN A 580 15.92 1.40 29.12
CA GLN A 580 14.65 2.10 28.90
C GLN A 580 14.86 3.62 28.88
N GLY A 581 15.46 4.19 29.91
CA GLY A 581 15.71 5.63 30.00
C GLY A 581 16.67 6.16 28.92
N THR A 582 17.64 5.35 28.51
CA THR A 582 18.56 5.69 27.41
C THR A 582 17.82 5.82 26.08
N LEU A 583 16.92 4.88 25.78
CA LEU A 583 16.12 4.88 24.57
C LEU A 583 15.07 5.99 24.56
N GLU A 584 14.45 6.30 25.70
CA GLU A 584 13.56 7.45 25.85
C GLU A 584 14.27 8.78 25.56
N ALA A 585 15.48 8.97 26.09
CA ALA A 585 16.30 10.14 25.80
C ALA A 585 16.68 10.21 24.31
N ARG A 586 17.00 9.06 23.66
CA ARG A 586 17.26 9.00 22.21
C ARG A 586 16.01 9.37 21.42
N ALA A 587 14.85 8.82 21.74
CA ALA A 587 13.59 9.12 21.07
C ALA A 587 13.26 10.62 21.15
N ALA A 588 13.47 11.25 22.32
CA ALA A 588 13.28 12.70 22.49
C ALA A 588 14.29 13.54 21.69
N ASN A 589 15.55 13.08 21.56
CA ASN A 589 16.54 13.74 20.71
C ASN A 589 16.22 13.60 19.22
N HIS A 590 15.70 12.45 18.78
CA HIS A 590 15.22 12.26 17.42
C HIS A 590 14.03 13.18 17.12
N GLU A 591 13.11 13.38 18.05
CA GLU A 591 12.01 14.34 17.89
C GLU A 591 12.52 15.77 17.67
N LYS A 592 13.52 16.23 18.45
CA LYS A 592 14.14 17.54 18.23
C LYS A 592 14.82 17.65 16.88
N ARG A 593 15.55 16.60 16.45
CA ARG A 593 16.18 16.51 15.14
C ARG A 593 15.14 16.60 14.02
N ASP A 594 14.05 15.87 14.15
CA ASP A 594 12.99 15.78 13.12
C ASP A 594 12.24 17.12 13.01
N ARG A 595 11.97 17.80 14.13
CA ARG A 595 11.40 19.17 14.14
C ARG A 595 12.33 20.17 13.47
N ALA A 596 13.63 20.13 13.74
CA ALA A 596 14.60 21.01 13.09
C ALA A 596 14.63 20.81 11.57
N ARG A 597 14.60 19.56 11.10
CA ARG A 597 14.56 19.25 9.68
C ARG A 597 13.25 19.64 8.98
N SER A 598 12.12 19.63 9.70
CA SER A 598 10.82 20.05 9.15
C SER A 598 10.68 21.57 9.03
N THR A 599 11.43 22.34 9.82
CA THR A 599 11.47 23.83 9.75
C THR A 599 12.42 24.36 8.68
N ASP A 600 13.39 23.56 8.24
CA ASP A 600 14.27 23.86 7.09
C ASP A 600 13.56 23.61 5.73
N SER A 601 12.25 23.62 5.71
CA SER A 601 11.45 23.44 4.52
C SER A 601 11.46 24.68 3.62
N ASP A 602 12.57 24.88 2.90
CA ASP A 602 12.45 25.33 1.54
C ASP A 602 12.06 24.10 0.69
N PRO A 603 10.84 24.01 0.13
CA PRO A 603 10.47 22.94 -0.78
C PRO A 603 11.12 23.15 -2.15
N THR A 604 12.43 23.42 -2.18
CA THR A 604 13.14 23.32 -3.44
C THR A 604 12.97 21.88 -3.88
N PRO A 605 12.36 21.65 -5.05
CA PRO A 605 12.27 20.29 -5.58
C PRO A 605 13.68 19.73 -5.57
N TYR A 606 13.86 18.52 -5.05
CA TYR A 606 15.13 17.80 -5.05
C TYR A 606 15.62 17.60 -6.50
N HIS A 607 16.03 18.68 -7.14
CA HIS A 607 16.75 18.68 -8.38
C HIS A 607 18.22 18.46 -8.01
N ASN A 608 18.69 17.28 -8.34
CA ASN A 608 20.05 16.78 -8.25
C ASN A 608 20.44 16.14 -6.91
N GLY A 609 20.86 14.90 -6.98
CA GLY A 609 21.35 13.98 -5.96
C GLY A 609 22.37 14.47 -4.91
N ALA A 610 22.51 15.76 -4.72
CA ALA A 610 23.53 16.37 -3.87
C ALA A 610 23.31 16.22 -2.35
N LEU A 611 22.09 15.89 -1.89
CA LEU A 611 21.80 15.78 -0.45
C LEU A 611 22.27 14.46 0.17
N PHE A 612 22.60 13.46 -0.64
CA PHE A 612 23.01 12.13 -0.17
C PHE A 612 24.45 11.76 -0.51
N GLY A 613 25.26 12.73 -0.96
CA GLY A 613 26.63 12.44 -1.39
C GLY A 613 26.72 11.57 -2.65
N PHE A 614 25.66 11.50 -3.44
CA PHE A 614 25.68 10.81 -4.72
C PHE A 614 26.16 11.77 -5.81
N ASP A 615 27.34 11.54 -6.32
CA ASP A 615 27.82 12.16 -7.53
C ASP A 615 27.19 11.46 -8.74
N PRO A 616 26.39 12.15 -9.57
CA PRO A 616 25.77 11.53 -10.73
C PRO A 616 26.77 11.14 -11.83
N GLU A 617 28.03 11.55 -11.74
CA GLU A 617 29.08 11.25 -12.71
C GLU A 617 29.95 10.04 -12.34
N ILE A 618 29.77 9.43 -11.15
CA ILE A 618 30.51 8.23 -10.77
C ILE A 618 29.90 6.99 -11.44
N PRO A 619 30.65 6.22 -12.24
CA PRO A 619 30.17 4.98 -12.82
C PRO A 619 29.70 3.99 -11.75
N ALA A 620 28.70 3.19 -12.10
CA ALA A 620 27.99 2.29 -11.18
C ALA A 620 28.87 1.21 -10.52
N ASP A 621 30.10 1.00 -11.00
CA ASP A 621 30.94 -0.12 -10.61
C ASP A 621 31.85 0.11 -9.38
N ASP A 622 32.08 1.37 -8.98
CA ASP A 622 33.05 1.69 -7.93
C ASP A 622 32.47 1.96 -6.51
N GLN A 623 31.18 1.73 -6.28
CA GLN A 623 30.55 1.95 -4.97
C GLN A 623 29.92 0.69 -4.34
N ASP A 624 30.35 -0.49 -4.75
CA ASP A 624 29.80 -1.79 -4.36
C ASP A 624 30.58 -2.44 -3.19
N GLU A 625 30.63 -1.80 -2.03
CA GLU A 625 30.92 -2.53 -0.79
C GLU A 625 29.67 -2.56 0.10
N GLY A 626 28.91 -3.67 0.00
CA GLY A 626 28.10 -4.11 1.12
C GLY A 626 26.64 -4.50 0.94
N TRP A 627 26.06 -4.55 -0.30
CA TRP A 627 24.62 -4.87 -0.41
C TRP A 627 24.31 -5.96 -1.45
N VAL A 628 23.84 -7.09 -1.02
CA VAL A 628 23.29 -8.12 -1.92
C VAL A 628 21.82 -8.33 -1.64
N VAL A 629 20.95 -7.73 -2.45
CA VAL A 629 19.56 -8.20 -2.58
C VAL A 629 19.56 -9.19 -3.74
N SER A 630 19.60 -10.48 -3.46
CA SER A 630 19.41 -11.48 -4.51
C SER A 630 17.94 -11.89 -4.59
N VAL A 631 17.27 -11.52 -5.66
CA VAL A 631 15.96 -12.08 -6.03
C VAL A 631 16.22 -13.08 -7.15
N THR A 632 16.18 -14.36 -6.81
CA THR A 632 16.34 -15.41 -7.81
C THR A 632 14.95 -15.89 -8.26
N PRO A 633 14.52 -15.66 -9.50
CA PRO A 633 13.31 -16.29 -10.04
C PRO A 633 13.63 -17.77 -10.30
N SER A 634 13.13 -18.67 -9.45
CA SER A 634 13.22 -20.10 -9.75
C SER A 634 12.01 -20.53 -10.57
N ALA A 635 12.28 -21.12 -11.72
CA ALA A 635 11.28 -21.65 -12.64
C ALA A 635 11.20 -23.17 -12.60
N GLU A 636 11.56 -23.83 -11.49
CA GLU A 636 11.56 -25.29 -11.42
C GLU A 636 10.60 -25.87 -10.38
N TYR A 637 9.96 -26.97 -10.75
CA TYR A 637 9.02 -27.75 -9.96
C TYR A 637 9.75 -28.50 -8.84
N ILE A 638 9.36 -28.26 -7.59
CA ILE A 638 9.89 -28.99 -6.45
C ILE A 638 8.83 -29.98 -5.95
N GLY A 639 8.98 -31.24 -6.33
CA GLY A 639 8.11 -32.35 -5.91
C GLY A 639 8.52 -33.05 -4.61
N SER A 640 9.70 -32.76 -4.03
CA SER A 640 10.14 -33.32 -2.76
C SER A 640 11.24 -32.48 -2.08
N PRO A 641 11.38 -32.56 -0.73
CA PRO A 641 12.41 -31.81 0.02
C PRO A 641 13.87 -32.16 -0.31
N ARG A 642 14.11 -33.30 -0.98
CA ARG A 642 15.48 -33.73 -1.35
C ARG A 642 16.04 -33.04 -2.60
N LEU A 643 15.22 -32.34 -3.37
CA LEU A 643 15.63 -31.67 -4.62
C LEU A 643 16.02 -30.19 -4.41
N ALA A 644 15.69 -29.60 -3.26
CA ALA A 644 16.00 -28.19 -2.97
C ALA A 644 17.51 -27.89 -3.04
N GLY A 645 18.35 -28.80 -2.55
CA GLY A 645 19.81 -28.64 -2.57
C GLY A 645 20.46 -28.80 -3.96
N SER A 646 19.78 -29.48 -4.90
CA SER A 646 20.30 -29.66 -6.25
C SER A 646 19.82 -28.56 -7.22
N ALA A 647 18.61 -28.03 -7.02
CA ALA A 647 18.07 -26.92 -7.80
C ALA A 647 18.88 -25.62 -7.54
N TRP A 648 19.31 -25.39 -6.30
CA TRP A 648 20.18 -24.28 -5.93
C TRP A 648 21.52 -24.32 -6.69
N LYS A 649 22.20 -25.46 -6.70
CA LYS A 649 23.46 -25.63 -7.45
C LYS A 649 23.30 -25.52 -8.97
N HIS A 650 22.12 -25.78 -9.50
CA HIS A 650 21.83 -25.67 -10.94
C HIS A 650 21.53 -24.24 -11.37
N ALA A 651 20.87 -23.46 -10.50
CA ALA A 651 20.64 -22.04 -10.72
C ALA A 651 21.96 -21.23 -10.69
N GLU A 652 22.85 -21.50 -9.75
CA GLU A 652 24.18 -20.89 -9.73
C GLU A 652 24.98 -21.16 -11.02
N ARG A 653 24.90 -22.39 -11.60
CA ARG A 653 25.59 -22.73 -12.85
C ARG A 653 24.99 -22.15 -14.11
N ARG A 654 23.70 -21.81 -14.13
CA ARG A 654 23.02 -21.29 -15.32
C ARG A 654 23.01 -19.76 -15.40
N TYR A 655 23.07 -19.09 -14.29
CA TYR A 655 22.94 -17.63 -14.20
C TYR A 655 24.15 -16.93 -13.55
N GLY A 656 25.13 -17.68 -13.07
CA GLY A 656 26.44 -17.21 -12.61
C GLY A 656 27.48 -17.24 -13.74
N GLY A 657 27.16 -16.65 -14.87
CA GLY A 657 28.09 -16.45 -15.99
C GLY A 657 28.63 -15.05 -15.99
N ASP A 658 29.90 -14.97 -15.67
CA ASP A 658 30.88 -13.92 -15.98
C ASP A 658 30.38 -12.49 -16.24
N SER A 659 30.83 -11.64 -15.37
CA SER A 659 31.14 -10.22 -15.29
C SER A 659 30.26 -9.41 -14.38
#